data_2579314ef6c2d8828e2ca243a541831b
#
_entry.id   2579314ef6c2d8828e2ca243a541831b
#
_cell.length_a   1.000
_cell.length_b   1.000
_cell.length_c   1.000
_cell.angle_alpha   90.00
_cell.angle_beta   90.00
_cell.angle_gamma   90.00
#
_symmetry.space_group_name_H-M   'P 1'
#
loop_
_entity.id
_entity.type
_entity.pdbx_description
1 polymer ?
#
loop_
_entity_poly.entity_id
_entity_poly.type
_entity_poly.pdbx_seq_one_letter_code
_entity_poly.pdbx_strand_id
1 'polypeptide(L)'
;MLRATEPAHSADLVVFNGKIATQDERGAFVSALAVKDGRIVATGDDRDVLRHADVATTRIDLHGRTVIPGLVDAHLQAIRGGQTFNLELRWDGIPSLADALDRLRRQVRRTPAPQWVRVAGGWSALQFAEKRGPTLAELNAIAPDTPVFVQHLGDSAWLNAAALRALGYDRDTPDPGGGELRRDRYGRPTGLLLARPDPAVLSAALDPAPALSDGDRLNSTQQFMHALNRVGVTSAIDAGGDGLVYPDDYAAVMTLARRGELTTRIAYALGARHAGREVDDFAKWIALTAPGDGDAFLRTHGAGERLLFSAVDLGNFLEPRTELPASLEADLAAVVRLLVRHRWPFRLHATYDESIGRFLDVFEAVNRELPFDGLRWCFDRCETLSDANIARIAALGGGVTVQPRMAFQGEAFIARYGATAARRAPPIRAMLAAGLPVGAGSGATQTAGYNPFVALYWMVSGRSVGGTPLYPARARLGRMDALRVHTLGSAWFSADEHRKGALTPGRYADFAVLSDDYFAIDVARIPQLSSVLTVVDGKVVHADAEFASLAPPLPPVSPAWSPVADRGADGGADDAAGGARARARASAAAGACAEPGMDACRTRGHGRRFARSRFPTASAAGDRCDAFGCRCVAF
;
A
#
# COMPACT_ATOMS: atom_id res chain seq x y z
N MET A 1 -20.92 50.65 -20.92
CA MET A 1 -21.71 49.43 -20.62
C MET A 1 -20.92 48.59 -19.62
N LEU A 2 -21.27 48.75 -18.34
CA LEU A 2 -20.75 47.90 -17.26
C LEU A 2 -21.35 46.50 -17.45
N ARG A 3 -20.51 45.47 -17.71
CA ARG A 3 -20.98 44.08 -17.64
C ARG A 3 -21.41 43.85 -16.19
N ALA A 4 -22.70 43.52 -16.01
CA ALA A 4 -23.21 43.02 -14.77
C ALA A 4 -22.39 41.75 -14.45
N THR A 5 -21.59 41.79 -13.38
CA THR A 5 -21.01 40.58 -12.79
C THR A 5 -22.20 39.76 -12.30
N GLU A 6 -22.36 38.56 -12.86
CA GLU A 6 -23.25 37.56 -12.27
C GLU A 6 -22.96 37.46 -10.77
N PRO A 7 -24.01 37.33 -9.93
CA PRO A 7 -23.80 37.21 -8.49
C PRO A 7 -22.92 35.97 -8.29
N ALA A 8 -21.75 36.18 -7.69
CA ALA A 8 -20.88 35.09 -7.31
C ALA A 8 -21.70 34.13 -6.43
N HIS A 9 -21.95 32.91 -6.93
CA HIS A 9 -22.62 31.88 -6.12
C HIS A 9 -21.83 31.72 -4.85
N SER A 10 -22.47 31.89 -3.69
CA SER A 10 -21.81 31.76 -2.39
C SER A 10 -21.28 30.32 -2.22
N ALA A 11 -20.07 30.20 -1.71
CA ALA A 11 -19.47 28.90 -1.45
C ALA A 11 -20.18 28.17 -0.30
N ASP A 12 -20.20 26.84 -0.35
CA ASP A 12 -20.69 26.01 0.74
C ASP A 12 -19.63 25.89 1.85
N LEU A 13 -18.36 25.83 1.42
CA LEU A 13 -17.20 25.69 2.30
C LEU A 13 -16.08 26.63 1.80
N VAL A 14 -15.44 27.32 2.74
CA VAL A 14 -14.16 28.02 2.52
C VAL A 14 -13.17 27.56 3.58
N VAL A 15 -12.00 27.11 3.13
CA VAL A 15 -10.84 26.87 3.99
C VAL A 15 -9.80 27.94 3.72
N PHE A 16 -9.17 28.47 4.77
CA PHE A 16 -8.24 29.62 4.68
C PHE A 16 -7.11 29.50 5.70
N ASN A 17 -6.12 30.38 5.62
CA ASN A 17 -4.95 30.40 6.51
C ASN A 17 -4.20 29.06 6.47
N GLY A 18 -3.95 28.51 5.27
CA GLY A 18 -3.27 27.24 5.06
C GLY A 18 -2.03 27.37 4.18
N LYS A 19 -1.30 26.25 4.06
CA LYS A 19 -0.27 26.02 3.06
C LYS A 19 -0.77 24.95 2.09
N ILE A 20 -1.51 25.35 1.08
CA ILE A 20 -2.25 24.47 0.16
C ILE A 20 -1.41 24.20 -1.09
N ALA A 21 -0.95 22.95 -1.27
CA ALA A 21 -0.27 22.52 -2.49
C ALA A 21 -1.31 22.21 -3.57
N THR A 22 -1.43 23.02 -4.60
CA THR A 22 -2.48 22.87 -5.62
C THR A 22 -2.23 21.70 -6.56
N GLN A 23 -0.99 21.26 -6.75
CA GLN A 23 -0.58 20.27 -7.76
C GLN A 23 -0.98 20.68 -9.19
N ASP A 24 -1.19 21.98 -9.43
CA ASP A 24 -1.33 22.53 -10.77
C ASP A 24 -0.02 22.38 -11.57
N GLU A 25 -0.01 22.81 -12.81
CA GLU A 25 1.18 22.73 -13.69
C GLU A 25 2.38 23.52 -13.14
N ARG A 26 2.12 24.56 -12.35
CA ARG A 26 3.14 25.44 -11.74
C ARG A 26 3.65 24.93 -10.41
N GLY A 27 2.96 23.93 -9.79
CA GLY A 27 3.27 23.46 -8.44
C GLY A 27 3.06 24.56 -7.38
N ALA A 28 2.04 25.39 -7.57
CA ALA A 28 1.81 26.56 -6.71
C ALA A 28 1.35 26.18 -5.31
N PHE A 29 1.67 27.06 -4.35
CA PHE A 29 1.07 27.06 -3.03
C PHE A 29 0.13 28.27 -2.91
N VAL A 30 -1.06 28.04 -2.36
CA VAL A 30 -2.05 29.10 -2.05
C VAL A 30 -2.42 28.99 -0.58
N SER A 31 -3.12 30.00 -0.03
CA SER A 31 -3.53 29.98 1.39
C SER A 31 -4.99 29.59 1.61
N ALA A 32 -5.82 29.68 0.57
CA ALA A 32 -7.25 29.40 0.68
C ALA A 32 -7.84 28.73 -0.57
N LEU A 33 -8.98 28.02 -0.38
CA LEU A 33 -9.84 27.55 -1.44
C LEU A 33 -11.33 27.65 -1.04
N ALA A 34 -12.19 27.83 -2.04
CA ALA A 34 -13.65 27.86 -1.90
C ALA A 34 -14.27 26.69 -2.66
N VAL A 35 -15.32 26.11 -2.07
CA VAL A 35 -16.04 24.95 -2.58
C VAL A 35 -17.51 25.27 -2.75
N LYS A 36 -18.09 24.85 -3.88
CA LYS A 36 -19.51 24.88 -4.16
C LYS A 36 -19.94 23.56 -4.79
N ASP A 37 -21.01 22.94 -4.29
CA ASP A 37 -21.57 21.69 -4.83
C ASP A 37 -20.50 20.59 -5.02
N GLY A 38 -19.64 20.40 -4.00
CA GLY A 38 -18.57 19.41 -3.99
C GLY A 38 -17.38 19.72 -4.92
N ARG A 39 -17.35 20.92 -5.55
CA ARG A 39 -16.28 21.32 -6.47
C ARG A 39 -15.56 22.57 -6.00
N ILE A 40 -14.28 22.63 -6.28
CA ILE A 40 -13.48 23.83 -6.07
C ILE A 40 -13.93 24.89 -7.07
N VAL A 41 -14.29 26.09 -6.58
CA VAL A 41 -14.70 27.23 -7.40
C VAL A 41 -13.65 28.33 -7.43
N ALA A 42 -12.82 28.43 -6.39
CA ALA A 42 -11.71 29.39 -6.34
C ALA A 42 -10.56 28.86 -5.50
N THR A 43 -9.34 29.26 -5.87
CA THR A 43 -8.11 29.07 -5.08
C THR A 43 -7.28 30.34 -5.15
N GLY A 44 -6.60 30.71 -4.07
CA GLY A 44 -5.80 31.95 -4.04
C GLY A 44 -5.35 32.32 -2.63
N ASP A 45 -5.18 33.61 -2.41
CA ASP A 45 -4.95 34.14 -1.07
C ASP A 45 -6.27 34.22 -0.27
N ASP A 46 -6.15 34.30 1.05
CA ASP A 46 -7.30 34.36 1.97
C ASP A 46 -8.26 35.50 1.64
N ARG A 47 -7.73 36.68 1.32
CA ARG A 47 -8.53 37.86 1.06
C ARG A 47 -9.44 37.68 -0.14
N ASP A 48 -8.91 37.13 -1.21
CA ASP A 48 -9.65 36.97 -2.46
C ASP A 48 -10.65 35.81 -2.37
N VAL A 49 -10.26 34.69 -1.75
CA VAL A 49 -11.12 33.51 -1.62
C VAL A 49 -12.26 33.73 -0.61
N LEU A 50 -12.01 34.43 0.50
CA LEU A 50 -13.06 34.76 1.49
C LEU A 50 -14.20 35.61 0.93
N ARG A 51 -14.04 36.29 -0.23
CA ARG A 51 -15.13 37.00 -0.93
C ARG A 51 -16.23 36.08 -1.46
N HIS A 52 -15.93 34.78 -1.61
CA HIS A 52 -16.92 33.76 -1.99
C HIS A 52 -17.78 33.28 -0.81
N ALA A 53 -17.47 33.72 0.42
CA ALA A 53 -18.17 33.28 1.63
C ALA A 53 -19.29 34.27 2.01
N ASP A 54 -20.46 33.74 2.34
CA ASP A 54 -21.57 34.47 2.95
C ASP A 54 -21.89 33.97 4.37
N VAL A 55 -23.07 34.26 4.88
CA VAL A 55 -23.52 33.87 6.23
C VAL A 55 -23.81 32.35 6.34
N ALA A 56 -24.09 31.67 5.24
CA ALA A 56 -24.38 30.27 5.20
C ALA A 56 -23.12 29.42 4.94
N THR A 57 -22.02 30.04 4.53
CA THR A 57 -20.76 29.39 4.21
C THR A 57 -20.08 28.84 5.45
N THR A 58 -19.78 27.54 5.47
CA THR A 58 -18.87 26.96 6.46
C THR A 58 -17.46 27.47 6.25
N ARG A 59 -16.85 28.03 7.30
CA ARG A 59 -15.48 28.56 7.26
C ARG A 59 -14.58 27.78 8.19
N ILE A 60 -13.47 27.27 7.67
CA ILE A 60 -12.50 26.49 8.44
C ILE A 60 -11.13 27.19 8.37
N ASP A 61 -10.64 27.65 9.53
CA ASP A 61 -9.27 28.13 9.67
C ASP A 61 -8.32 26.91 9.72
N LEU A 62 -7.37 26.88 8.80
CA LEU A 62 -6.40 25.79 8.68
C LEU A 62 -5.20 25.93 9.63
N HIS A 63 -5.13 27.03 10.38
CA HIS A 63 -4.06 27.28 11.37
C HIS A 63 -2.63 27.14 10.81
N GLY A 64 -2.42 27.50 9.54
CA GLY A 64 -1.13 27.39 8.85
C GLY A 64 -0.74 25.98 8.41
N ARG A 65 -1.64 24.98 8.56
CA ARG A 65 -1.35 23.59 8.21
C ARG A 65 -1.18 23.37 6.71
N THR A 66 -0.42 22.34 6.39
CA THR A 66 -0.23 21.89 5.01
C THR A 66 -1.46 21.12 4.53
N VAL A 67 -1.96 21.52 3.36
CA VAL A 67 -3.04 20.85 2.64
C VAL A 67 -2.51 20.27 1.35
N ILE A 68 -2.92 19.05 1.04
CA ILE A 68 -2.61 18.35 -0.20
C ILE A 68 -3.89 17.91 -0.89
N PRO A 69 -3.90 17.71 -2.22
CA PRO A 69 -4.99 17.01 -2.87
C PRO A 69 -5.21 15.66 -2.20
N GLY A 70 -6.44 15.23 -2.12
CA GLY A 70 -6.76 13.90 -1.60
C GLY A 70 -5.92 12.84 -2.32
N LEU A 71 -5.30 11.97 -1.53
CA LEU A 71 -4.46 10.91 -2.07
C LEU A 71 -5.33 9.90 -2.82
N VAL A 72 -4.83 9.46 -3.97
CA VAL A 72 -5.46 8.46 -4.82
C VAL A 72 -4.60 7.19 -4.76
N ASP A 73 -5.15 6.14 -4.20
CA ASP A 73 -4.50 4.83 -4.22
C ASP A 73 -4.80 4.14 -5.57
N ALA A 74 -3.80 4.05 -6.44
CA ALA A 74 -3.97 3.51 -7.79
C ALA A 74 -4.04 1.98 -7.84
N HIS A 75 -3.77 1.30 -6.71
CA HIS A 75 -3.84 -0.15 -6.61
C HIS A 75 -4.13 -0.57 -5.16
N LEU A 76 -5.38 -0.74 -4.85
CA LEU A 76 -5.88 -1.20 -3.57
C LEU A 76 -6.84 -2.36 -3.79
N GLN A 77 -6.98 -3.25 -2.83
CA GLN A 77 -8.06 -4.24 -2.80
C GLN A 77 -9.16 -3.74 -1.85
N ALA A 78 -9.88 -2.71 -2.27
CA ALA A 78 -10.85 -2.00 -1.44
C ALA A 78 -12.02 -2.89 -1.01
N ILE A 79 -12.52 -3.72 -1.93
CA ILE A 79 -13.66 -4.62 -1.68
C ILE A 79 -13.26 -5.69 -0.66
N ARG A 80 -12.20 -6.45 -0.93
CA ARG A 80 -11.70 -7.48 -0.02
C ARG A 80 -11.28 -6.88 1.33
N GLY A 81 -10.55 -5.77 1.30
CA GLY A 81 -10.12 -5.07 2.51
C GLY A 81 -11.31 -4.68 3.39
N GLY A 82 -12.36 -4.13 2.81
CA GLY A 82 -13.60 -3.82 3.53
C GLY A 82 -14.22 -5.03 4.20
N GLN A 83 -14.20 -6.21 3.56
CA GLN A 83 -14.79 -7.43 4.12
C GLN A 83 -14.05 -7.97 5.36
N THR A 84 -12.75 -7.69 5.51
CA THR A 84 -11.90 -8.33 6.53
C THR A 84 -11.24 -7.36 7.51
N PHE A 85 -11.33 -6.05 7.29
CA PHE A 85 -10.59 -5.05 8.06
C PHE A 85 -10.81 -5.16 9.59
N ASN A 86 -12.04 -5.44 10.01
CA ASN A 86 -12.37 -5.61 11.43
C ASN A 86 -11.86 -6.93 12.04
N LEU A 87 -11.26 -7.82 11.23
CA LEU A 87 -10.57 -9.03 11.71
C LEU A 87 -9.06 -8.85 11.83
N GLU A 88 -8.52 -7.74 11.32
CA GLU A 88 -7.10 -7.58 11.08
C GLU A 88 -6.41 -6.80 12.21
N LEU A 89 -5.61 -7.50 13.03
CA LEU A 89 -4.61 -6.88 13.89
C LEU A 89 -3.46 -6.39 13.00
N ARG A 90 -2.97 -5.18 13.23
CA ARG A 90 -1.94 -4.57 12.41
C ARG A 90 -0.66 -4.28 13.20
N TRP A 91 0.47 -4.60 12.56
CA TRP A 91 1.82 -4.34 13.07
C TRP A 91 2.57 -3.27 12.27
N ASP A 92 1.84 -2.58 11.36
CA ASP A 92 2.40 -1.48 10.56
C ASP A 92 3.03 -0.42 11.46
N GLY A 93 4.29 -0.07 11.19
CA GLY A 93 5.02 0.97 11.90
C GLY A 93 5.42 0.67 13.35
N ILE A 94 5.12 -0.51 13.89
CA ILE A 94 5.55 -0.89 15.24
C ILE A 94 7.08 -1.06 15.28
N PRO A 95 7.81 -0.42 16.23
CA PRO A 95 9.25 -0.39 16.20
C PRO A 95 9.94 -1.62 16.82
N SER A 96 9.21 -2.45 17.59
CA SER A 96 9.79 -3.63 18.23
C SER A 96 8.87 -4.84 18.16
N LEU A 97 9.45 -6.03 18.09
CA LEU A 97 8.70 -7.29 18.17
C LEU A 97 8.03 -7.44 19.54
N ALA A 98 8.65 -6.94 20.61
CA ALA A 98 8.07 -6.97 21.95
C ALA A 98 6.74 -6.22 22.00
N ASP A 99 6.66 -5.01 21.42
CA ASP A 99 5.42 -4.22 21.35
C ASP A 99 4.36 -4.90 20.45
N ALA A 100 4.79 -5.51 19.34
CA ALA A 100 3.92 -6.27 18.44
C ALA A 100 3.30 -7.48 19.16
N LEU A 101 4.10 -8.25 19.90
CA LEU A 101 3.64 -9.39 20.70
C LEU A 101 2.74 -8.95 21.87
N ASP A 102 2.97 -7.77 22.44
CA ASP A 102 2.07 -7.23 23.47
C ASP A 102 0.70 -6.86 22.90
N ARG A 103 0.64 -6.23 21.70
CA ARG A 103 -0.65 -6.03 20.98
C ARG A 103 -1.34 -7.36 20.69
N LEU A 104 -0.61 -8.37 20.25
CA LEU A 104 -1.16 -9.71 20.03
C LEU A 104 -1.76 -10.27 21.34
N ARG A 105 -1.08 -10.16 22.46
CA ARG A 105 -1.53 -10.64 23.78
C ARG A 105 -2.82 -9.93 24.21
N ARG A 106 -2.93 -8.62 24.00
CA ARG A 106 -4.17 -7.87 24.28
C ARG A 106 -5.33 -8.38 23.41
N GLN A 107 -5.09 -8.58 22.12
CA GLN A 107 -6.13 -9.05 21.20
C GLN A 107 -6.59 -10.47 21.52
N VAL A 108 -5.68 -11.39 21.83
CA VAL A 108 -6.02 -12.78 22.20
C VAL A 108 -7.00 -12.81 23.39
N ARG A 109 -6.80 -11.95 24.40
CA ARG A 109 -7.71 -11.87 25.58
C ARG A 109 -9.14 -11.40 25.23
N ARG A 110 -9.30 -10.67 24.10
CA ARG A 110 -10.60 -10.13 23.67
C ARG A 110 -11.30 -11.02 22.65
N THR A 111 -10.54 -11.87 21.97
CA THR A 111 -11.06 -12.68 20.87
C THR A 111 -11.79 -13.92 21.42
N PRO A 112 -13.11 -14.04 21.20
CA PRO A 112 -13.87 -15.19 21.68
C PRO A 112 -13.66 -16.42 20.79
N ALA A 113 -13.74 -17.63 21.36
CA ALA A 113 -13.79 -18.84 20.58
C ALA A 113 -15.10 -18.86 19.72
N PRO A 114 -15.06 -19.40 18.51
CA PRO A 114 -13.97 -20.05 17.79
C PRO A 114 -13.13 -19.11 16.90
N GLN A 115 -13.15 -17.81 17.16
CA GLN A 115 -12.47 -16.81 16.33
C GLN A 115 -10.94 -16.94 16.37
N TRP A 116 -10.30 -16.56 15.28
CA TRP A 116 -8.86 -16.49 15.13
C TRP A 116 -8.34 -15.06 15.34
N VAL A 117 -7.13 -14.93 15.86
CA VAL A 117 -6.39 -13.67 15.76
C VAL A 117 -5.55 -13.66 14.50
N ARG A 118 -5.83 -12.69 13.62
CA ARG A 118 -5.17 -12.55 12.32
C ARG A 118 -4.33 -11.28 12.33
N VAL A 119 -3.01 -11.41 12.25
CA VAL A 119 -2.12 -10.28 11.97
C VAL A 119 -1.97 -10.18 10.47
N ALA A 120 -2.45 -9.05 9.89
CA ALA A 120 -2.32 -8.80 8.46
C ALA A 120 -0.91 -8.35 8.09
N GLY A 121 -0.56 -8.45 6.81
CA GLY A 121 0.69 -7.93 6.25
C GLY A 121 0.84 -6.41 6.38
N GLY A 122 1.81 -5.85 5.67
CA GLY A 122 2.11 -4.40 5.74
C GLY A 122 3.17 -4.05 6.78
N TRP A 123 3.86 -5.05 7.29
CA TRP A 123 5.01 -4.93 8.18
C TRP A 123 6.19 -5.77 7.66
N SER A 124 7.39 -5.43 8.10
CA SER A 124 8.60 -6.21 7.83
C SER A 124 9.30 -6.53 9.14
N ALA A 125 9.82 -7.76 9.26
CA ALA A 125 10.66 -8.13 10.39
C ALA A 125 11.86 -7.17 10.57
N LEU A 126 12.29 -6.52 9.49
CA LEU A 126 13.39 -5.56 9.50
C LEU A 126 13.03 -4.17 10.07
N GLN A 127 11.74 -3.87 10.26
CA GLN A 127 11.33 -2.66 10.97
C GLN A 127 11.55 -2.77 12.49
N PHE A 128 11.49 -4.00 13.03
CA PHE A 128 11.68 -4.26 14.45
C PHE A 128 13.13 -4.05 14.90
N ALA A 129 13.31 -3.60 16.13
CA ALA A 129 14.64 -3.51 16.74
C ALA A 129 15.36 -4.87 16.76
N GLU A 130 14.59 -5.95 16.97
CA GLU A 130 15.08 -7.33 17.02
C GLU A 130 15.43 -7.93 15.66
N LYS A 131 15.01 -7.29 14.53
CA LYS A 131 15.25 -7.70 13.14
C LYS A 131 14.85 -9.15 12.84
N ARG A 132 13.79 -9.63 13.48
CA ARG A 132 13.23 -10.97 13.27
C ARG A 132 11.72 -11.01 13.42
N GLY A 133 11.08 -12.04 12.88
CA GLY A 133 9.68 -12.39 13.15
C GLY A 133 9.49 -13.13 14.49
N PRO A 134 8.25 -13.47 14.84
CA PRO A 134 7.93 -14.24 16.03
C PRO A 134 8.38 -15.70 15.88
N THR A 135 8.53 -16.39 16.99
CA THR A 135 8.75 -17.84 17.05
C THR A 135 7.47 -18.57 17.43
N LEU A 136 7.38 -19.87 17.11
CA LEU A 136 6.27 -20.71 17.54
C LEU A 136 6.10 -20.71 19.07
N ALA A 137 7.22 -20.73 19.82
CA ALA A 137 7.20 -20.72 21.27
C ALA A 137 6.60 -19.42 21.84
N GLU A 138 6.96 -18.27 21.26
CA GLU A 138 6.41 -16.96 21.66
C GLU A 138 4.89 -16.89 21.38
N LEU A 139 4.46 -17.37 20.20
CA LEU A 139 3.04 -17.41 19.85
C LEU A 139 2.24 -18.36 20.74
N ASN A 140 2.76 -19.55 21.03
CA ASN A 140 2.13 -20.53 21.91
C ASN A 140 2.00 -20.04 23.36
N ALA A 141 3.02 -19.33 23.86
CA ALA A 141 2.99 -18.74 25.19
C ALA A 141 1.93 -17.63 25.33
N ILE A 142 1.63 -16.93 24.25
CA ILE A 142 0.61 -15.86 24.22
C ILE A 142 -0.79 -16.46 24.03
N ALA A 143 -0.94 -17.45 23.16
CA ALA A 143 -2.21 -17.99 22.71
C ALA A 143 -2.16 -19.53 22.65
N PRO A 144 -2.24 -20.24 23.80
CA PRO A 144 -2.17 -21.71 23.81
C PRO A 144 -3.38 -22.36 23.12
N ASP A 145 -4.55 -21.72 23.21
CA ASP A 145 -5.84 -22.28 22.75
C ASP A 145 -6.48 -21.50 21.60
N THR A 146 -6.21 -20.20 21.50
CA THR A 146 -6.73 -19.36 20.41
C THR A 146 -5.86 -19.51 19.17
N PRO A 147 -6.42 -19.86 17.98
CA PRO A 147 -5.65 -19.92 16.76
C PRO A 147 -5.12 -18.53 16.37
N VAL A 148 -3.83 -18.46 16.06
CA VAL A 148 -3.11 -17.24 15.64
C VAL A 148 -2.48 -17.46 14.29
N PHE A 149 -2.75 -16.53 13.37
CA PHE A 149 -2.15 -16.43 12.04
C PHE A 149 -1.45 -15.08 11.92
N VAL A 150 -0.13 -15.08 11.73
CA VAL A 150 0.69 -13.86 11.59
C VAL A 150 1.26 -13.83 10.19
N GLN A 151 0.65 -13.07 9.29
CA GLN A 151 1.11 -12.93 7.91
C GLN A 151 2.26 -11.95 7.81
N HIS A 152 3.31 -12.35 7.08
CA HIS A 152 4.40 -11.47 6.69
C HIS A 152 4.35 -11.24 5.18
N LEU A 153 3.94 -10.04 4.78
CA LEU A 153 3.78 -9.70 3.37
C LEU A 153 2.99 -10.78 2.60
N GLY A 154 3.42 -11.12 1.39
CA GLY A 154 2.87 -12.21 0.58
C GLY A 154 3.75 -13.45 0.53
N ASP A 155 4.75 -13.58 1.41
CA ASP A 155 5.76 -14.63 1.34
C ASP A 155 5.63 -15.73 2.41
N SER A 156 5.06 -15.42 3.57
CA SER A 156 5.00 -16.38 4.67
C SER A 156 3.94 -16.04 5.72
N ALA A 157 3.62 -17.01 6.56
CA ALA A 157 2.83 -16.82 7.78
C ALA A 157 3.35 -17.69 8.91
N TRP A 158 3.26 -17.17 10.14
CA TRP A 158 3.48 -17.95 11.36
C TRP A 158 2.14 -18.38 11.94
N LEU A 159 2.03 -19.68 12.22
CA LEU A 159 0.89 -20.33 12.81
C LEU A 159 1.28 -20.83 14.20
N ASN A 160 0.46 -20.56 15.23
CA ASN A 160 0.68 -21.18 16.53
C ASN A 160 0.17 -22.64 16.55
N ALA A 161 0.41 -23.37 17.64
CA ALA A 161 -0.02 -24.75 17.77
C ALA A 161 -1.55 -24.94 17.68
N ALA A 162 -2.35 -23.96 18.13
CA ALA A 162 -3.79 -23.98 18.00
C ALA A 162 -4.24 -23.85 16.52
N ALA A 163 -3.60 -22.95 15.75
CA ALA A 163 -3.87 -22.81 14.33
C ALA A 163 -3.44 -24.07 13.54
N LEU A 164 -2.26 -24.64 13.83
CA LEU A 164 -1.83 -25.90 13.22
C LEU A 164 -2.83 -27.03 13.46
N ARG A 165 -3.36 -27.17 14.71
CA ARG A 165 -4.40 -28.15 15.02
C ARG A 165 -5.70 -27.89 14.26
N ALA A 166 -6.13 -26.63 14.17
CA ALA A 166 -7.35 -26.26 13.45
C ALA A 166 -7.27 -26.54 11.93
N LEU A 167 -6.05 -26.47 11.36
CA LEU A 167 -5.76 -26.81 9.96
C LEU A 167 -5.51 -28.31 9.72
N GLY A 168 -5.39 -29.10 10.78
CA GLY A 168 -4.99 -30.49 10.69
C GLY A 168 -3.53 -30.69 10.23
N TYR A 169 -2.68 -29.67 10.43
CA TYR A 169 -1.26 -29.72 10.05
C TYR A 169 -0.44 -30.42 11.14
N ASP A 170 0.05 -31.58 10.82
CA ASP A 170 0.87 -32.40 11.70
C ASP A 170 2.15 -32.89 10.99
N ARG A 171 2.81 -33.85 11.60
CA ARG A 171 4.04 -34.45 11.09
C ARG A 171 3.86 -35.13 9.73
N ASP A 172 2.72 -35.77 9.50
CA ASP A 172 2.45 -36.60 8.35
C ASP A 172 1.68 -35.87 7.24
N THR A 173 1.23 -34.64 7.51
CA THR A 173 0.56 -33.81 6.53
C THR A 173 1.52 -33.39 5.42
N PRO A 174 1.19 -33.61 4.12
CA PRO A 174 2.02 -33.14 3.01
C PRO A 174 2.06 -31.60 2.95
N ASP A 175 3.01 -31.07 2.22
CA ASP A 175 3.04 -29.63 1.96
C ASP A 175 1.80 -29.23 1.17
N PRO A 176 1.15 -28.09 1.53
CA PRO A 176 -0.01 -27.62 0.81
C PRO A 176 0.38 -27.18 -0.60
N GLY A 177 -0.53 -27.32 -1.57
CA GLY A 177 -0.30 -26.92 -2.96
C GLY A 177 0.11 -25.45 -3.04
N GLY A 178 1.24 -25.16 -3.71
CA GLY A 178 1.80 -23.82 -3.83
C GLY A 178 2.51 -23.29 -2.58
N GLY A 179 2.70 -24.11 -1.54
CA GLY A 179 3.36 -23.74 -0.29
C GLY A 179 4.29 -24.79 0.27
N GLU A 180 5.03 -24.43 1.31
CA GLU A 180 5.89 -25.32 2.09
C GLU A 180 5.60 -25.10 3.58
N LEU A 181 5.25 -26.18 4.29
CA LEU A 181 5.15 -26.17 5.75
C LEU A 181 6.50 -26.54 6.35
N ARG A 182 7.19 -25.58 6.91
CA ARG A 182 8.52 -25.78 7.51
C ARG A 182 8.46 -26.76 8.68
N ARG A 183 9.38 -27.73 8.68
CA ARG A 183 9.49 -28.78 9.70
C ARG A 183 10.84 -28.77 10.41
N ASP A 184 10.83 -29.21 11.65
CA ASP A 184 12.04 -29.43 12.42
C ASP A 184 12.76 -30.75 11.97
N ARG A 185 13.90 -31.03 12.57
CA ARG A 185 14.67 -32.27 12.29
C ARG A 185 13.92 -33.58 12.58
N TYR A 186 12.81 -33.50 13.29
CA TYR A 186 11.96 -34.65 13.62
C TYR A 186 10.69 -34.71 12.75
N GLY A 187 10.58 -33.87 11.75
CA GLY A 187 9.44 -33.80 10.84
C GLY A 187 8.23 -33.03 11.40
N ARG A 188 8.33 -32.40 12.56
CA ARG A 188 7.21 -31.64 13.16
C ARG A 188 7.11 -30.24 12.59
N PRO A 189 5.89 -29.74 12.29
CA PRO A 189 5.71 -28.35 11.85
C PRO A 189 6.29 -27.34 12.85
N THR A 190 7.07 -26.39 12.33
CA THR A 190 7.62 -25.27 13.12
C THR A 190 6.67 -24.10 13.26
N GLY A 191 5.49 -24.18 12.64
CA GLY A 191 4.52 -23.09 12.56
C GLY A 191 4.77 -22.12 11.41
N LEU A 192 5.87 -22.23 10.67
CA LEU A 192 6.15 -21.37 9.52
C LEU A 192 5.62 -22.00 8.23
N LEU A 193 4.65 -21.34 7.61
CA LEU A 193 4.10 -21.64 6.28
C LEU A 193 4.70 -20.66 5.28
N LEU A 194 5.31 -21.15 4.22
CA LEU A 194 5.92 -20.37 3.14
C LEU A 194 5.06 -20.45 1.88
N ALA A 195 4.86 -19.32 1.22
CA ALA A 195 4.30 -19.25 -0.13
C ALA A 195 5.39 -19.61 -1.15
N ARG A 196 5.32 -20.83 -1.70
CA ARG A 196 6.32 -21.35 -2.65
C ARG A 196 5.67 -22.10 -3.81
N PRO A 197 5.41 -21.43 -4.91
CA PRO A 197 5.58 -19.99 -5.14
C PRO A 197 4.33 -19.16 -4.86
N ASP A 198 3.17 -19.75 -4.56
CA ASP A 198 1.86 -19.10 -4.65
C ASP A 198 1.39 -18.51 -3.31
N PRO A 199 1.22 -17.18 -3.20
CA PRO A 199 0.64 -16.54 -2.03
C PRO A 199 -0.79 -17.01 -1.68
N ALA A 200 -1.51 -17.63 -2.60
CA ALA A 200 -2.86 -18.15 -2.36
C ALA A 200 -2.89 -19.18 -1.21
N VAL A 201 -1.79 -19.91 -0.97
CA VAL A 201 -1.68 -20.84 0.16
C VAL A 201 -1.87 -20.16 1.52
N LEU A 202 -1.47 -18.88 1.64
CA LEU A 202 -1.63 -18.11 2.87
C LEU A 202 -3.11 -17.75 3.10
N SER A 203 -3.83 -17.42 2.02
CA SER A 203 -5.28 -17.16 2.09
C SER A 203 -6.05 -18.45 2.39
N ALA A 204 -5.71 -19.56 1.74
CA ALA A 204 -6.34 -20.86 1.98
C ALA A 204 -6.18 -21.34 3.43
N ALA A 205 -5.06 -21.01 4.08
CA ALA A 205 -4.88 -21.29 5.51
C ALA A 205 -5.85 -20.53 6.42
N LEU A 206 -6.56 -19.52 5.93
CA LEU A 206 -7.58 -18.76 6.66
C LEU A 206 -9.01 -19.22 6.35
N ASP A 207 -9.23 -20.12 5.38
CA ASP A 207 -10.58 -20.58 5.01
C ASP A 207 -11.36 -21.20 6.17
N PRO A 208 -10.75 -21.98 7.11
CA PRO A 208 -11.48 -22.51 8.26
C PRO A 208 -11.80 -21.45 9.34
N ALA A 209 -11.20 -20.28 9.27
CA ALA A 209 -11.39 -19.25 10.28
C ALA A 209 -12.74 -18.55 10.06
N PRO A 210 -13.55 -18.31 11.13
CA PRO A 210 -14.87 -17.72 10.99
C PRO A 210 -14.85 -16.36 10.28
N ALA A 211 -15.77 -16.17 9.35
CA ALA A 211 -15.98 -14.90 8.64
C ALA A 211 -16.86 -13.95 9.48
N LEU A 212 -16.88 -12.69 9.09
CA LEU A 212 -17.82 -11.70 9.63
C LEU A 212 -19.24 -11.96 9.10
N SER A 213 -20.25 -11.61 9.90
CA SER A 213 -21.63 -11.52 9.43
C SER A 213 -21.79 -10.41 8.39
N ASP A 214 -22.89 -10.38 7.64
CA ASP A 214 -23.15 -9.33 6.65
C ASP A 214 -23.18 -7.92 7.29
N GLY A 215 -23.78 -7.81 8.48
CA GLY A 215 -23.80 -6.56 9.24
C GLY A 215 -22.39 -6.12 9.67
N ASP A 216 -21.57 -7.07 10.15
CA ASP A 216 -20.19 -6.79 10.53
C ASP A 216 -19.31 -6.49 9.32
N ARG A 217 -19.56 -7.12 8.15
CA ARG A 217 -18.87 -6.78 6.89
C ARG A 217 -19.19 -5.36 6.42
N LEU A 218 -20.44 -4.93 6.55
CA LEU A 218 -20.83 -3.55 6.26
C LEU A 218 -20.09 -2.57 7.18
N ASN A 219 -20.09 -2.83 8.48
CA ASN A 219 -19.34 -2.04 9.46
C ASN A 219 -17.84 -2.07 9.19
N SER A 220 -17.28 -3.24 8.89
CA SER A 220 -15.86 -3.41 8.52
C SER A 220 -15.48 -2.53 7.31
N THR A 221 -16.34 -2.47 6.28
CA THR A 221 -16.13 -1.61 5.12
C THR A 221 -16.15 -0.12 5.49
N GLN A 222 -17.06 0.32 6.35
CA GLN A 222 -17.10 1.71 6.86
C GLN A 222 -15.84 2.04 7.66
N GLN A 223 -15.41 1.15 8.57
CA GLN A 223 -14.20 1.34 9.37
C GLN A 223 -12.94 1.39 8.49
N PHE A 224 -12.89 0.58 7.42
CA PHE A 224 -11.77 0.61 6.48
C PHE A 224 -11.71 1.93 5.72
N MET A 225 -12.83 2.42 5.18
CA MET A 225 -12.86 3.73 4.52
C MET A 225 -12.45 4.86 5.46
N HIS A 226 -12.91 4.83 6.72
CA HIS A 226 -12.47 5.80 7.72
C HIS A 226 -10.97 5.71 7.99
N ALA A 227 -10.39 4.50 8.04
CA ALA A 227 -8.95 4.32 8.20
C ALA A 227 -8.17 4.88 6.99
N LEU A 228 -8.70 4.76 5.77
CA LEU A 228 -8.14 5.40 4.57
C LEU A 228 -8.22 6.94 4.67
N ASN A 229 -9.35 7.48 5.12
CA ASN A 229 -9.51 8.92 5.29
C ASN A 229 -8.54 9.49 6.34
N ARG A 230 -8.25 8.77 7.42
CA ARG A 230 -7.26 9.17 8.45
C ARG A 230 -5.85 9.32 7.90
N VAL A 231 -5.51 8.70 6.78
CA VAL A 231 -4.24 8.87 6.08
C VAL A 231 -4.37 9.71 4.80
N GLY A 232 -5.47 10.45 4.65
CA GLY A 232 -5.69 11.39 3.56
C GLY A 232 -6.05 10.76 2.21
N VAL A 233 -6.38 9.46 2.18
CA VAL A 233 -6.87 8.80 0.96
C VAL A 233 -8.34 9.15 0.76
N THR A 234 -8.65 9.74 -0.39
CA THR A 234 -10.01 10.14 -0.79
C THR A 234 -10.54 9.31 -1.96
N SER A 235 -9.66 8.58 -2.62
CA SER A 235 -10.01 7.79 -3.80
C SER A 235 -9.13 6.55 -3.88
N ALA A 236 -9.73 5.42 -4.28
CA ALA A 236 -9.06 4.16 -4.47
C ALA A 236 -9.47 3.51 -5.79
N ILE A 237 -8.52 2.81 -6.43
CA ILE A 237 -8.80 1.94 -7.55
C ILE A 237 -8.63 0.50 -7.05
N ASP A 238 -9.75 -0.22 -6.98
CA ASP A 238 -9.73 -1.65 -6.67
C ASP A 238 -9.22 -2.42 -7.87
N ALA A 239 -8.14 -3.16 -7.68
CA ALA A 239 -7.44 -3.85 -8.76
C ALA A 239 -8.15 -5.13 -9.24
N GLY A 240 -9.29 -5.48 -8.64
CA GLY A 240 -9.99 -6.72 -8.94
C GLY A 240 -9.38 -7.89 -8.18
N GLY A 241 -9.68 -7.97 -6.87
CA GLY A 241 -9.12 -9.00 -5.98
C GLY A 241 -9.45 -10.42 -6.40
N ASP A 242 -8.53 -11.33 -6.10
CA ASP A 242 -8.67 -12.75 -6.41
C ASP A 242 -9.85 -13.39 -5.69
N GLY A 243 -10.61 -14.19 -6.43
CA GLY A 243 -11.70 -15.00 -5.89
C GLY A 243 -12.98 -14.25 -5.54
N LEU A 244 -13.05 -12.93 -5.74
CA LEU A 244 -14.27 -12.16 -5.51
C LEU A 244 -15.36 -12.49 -6.55
N VAL A 245 -16.58 -12.65 -6.08
CA VAL A 245 -17.76 -12.94 -6.89
C VAL A 245 -18.56 -11.66 -7.08
N TYR A 246 -18.60 -11.15 -8.31
CA TYR A 246 -19.48 -10.04 -8.64
C TYR A 246 -20.90 -10.54 -8.97
N PRO A 247 -21.99 -9.90 -8.44
CA PRO A 247 -21.98 -8.75 -7.54
C PRO A 247 -21.97 -9.10 -6.04
N ASP A 248 -21.97 -10.37 -5.65
CA ASP A 248 -22.28 -10.82 -4.28
C ASP A 248 -21.28 -10.30 -3.24
N ASP A 249 -19.99 -10.43 -3.51
CA ASP A 249 -18.95 -9.92 -2.61
C ASP A 249 -18.85 -8.38 -2.58
N TYR A 250 -19.48 -7.70 -3.52
CA TYR A 250 -19.57 -6.24 -3.59
C TYR A 250 -20.77 -5.67 -2.82
N ALA A 251 -21.62 -6.52 -2.23
CA ALA A 251 -22.87 -6.14 -1.60
C ALA A 251 -22.72 -5.07 -0.51
N ALA A 252 -21.66 -5.14 0.31
CA ALA A 252 -21.40 -4.15 1.37
C ALA A 252 -21.13 -2.77 0.78
N VAL A 253 -20.16 -2.63 -0.13
CA VAL A 253 -19.82 -1.34 -0.74
C VAL A 253 -20.96 -0.78 -1.59
N MET A 254 -21.71 -1.63 -2.31
CA MET A 254 -22.89 -1.22 -3.06
C MET A 254 -24.01 -0.73 -2.15
N THR A 255 -24.16 -1.33 -0.98
CA THR A 255 -25.15 -0.88 0.01
C THR A 255 -24.78 0.48 0.58
N LEU A 256 -23.51 0.72 0.91
CA LEU A 256 -23.03 2.03 1.36
C LEU A 256 -23.17 3.09 0.25
N ALA A 257 -22.89 2.73 -1.00
CA ALA A 257 -23.09 3.62 -2.15
C ALA A 257 -24.57 4.07 -2.27
N ARG A 258 -25.50 3.10 -2.26
CA ARG A 258 -26.96 3.41 -2.32
C ARG A 258 -27.44 4.28 -1.16
N ARG A 259 -26.80 4.21 0.01
CA ARG A 259 -27.11 5.04 1.18
C ARG A 259 -26.42 6.39 1.17
N GLY A 260 -25.48 6.64 0.24
CA GLY A 260 -24.65 7.84 0.23
C GLY A 260 -23.65 7.89 1.40
N GLU A 261 -23.24 6.72 1.90
CA GLU A 261 -22.37 6.57 3.07
C GLU A 261 -20.90 6.27 2.71
N LEU A 262 -20.56 6.26 1.41
CA LEU A 262 -19.17 6.13 0.99
C LEU A 262 -18.39 7.42 1.27
N THR A 263 -17.27 7.29 1.98
CA THR A 263 -16.36 8.40 2.30
C THR A 263 -15.08 8.39 1.46
N THR A 264 -14.96 7.39 0.59
CA THR A 264 -13.85 7.23 -0.38
C THR A 264 -14.44 6.87 -1.74
N ARG A 265 -13.97 7.51 -2.80
CA ARG A 265 -14.39 7.18 -4.16
C ARG A 265 -13.70 5.89 -4.60
N ILE A 266 -14.44 4.92 -5.12
CA ILE A 266 -13.94 3.61 -5.52
C ILE A 266 -14.26 3.35 -6.99
N ALA A 267 -13.21 3.18 -7.80
CA ALA A 267 -13.31 2.64 -9.15
C ALA A 267 -12.81 1.19 -9.09
N TYR A 268 -13.68 0.19 -9.39
CA TYR A 268 -13.30 -1.21 -9.23
C TYR A 268 -13.14 -1.93 -10.57
N ALA A 269 -12.15 -2.80 -10.64
CA ALA A 269 -11.94 -3.72 -11.73
C ALA A 269 -12.49 -5.12 -11.37
N LEU A 270 -12.84 -5.91 -12.38
CA LEU A 270 -13.32 -7.29 -12.21
C LEU A 270 -12.25 -8.27 -12.72
N GLY A 271 -11.83 -9.20 -11.87
CA GLY A 271 -10.81 -10.20 -12.18
C GLY A 271 -11.39 -11.49 -12.78
N ALA A 272 -10.53 -12.29 -13.42
CA ALA A 272 -10.84 -13.65 -13.81
C ALA A 272 -11.04 -14.54 -12.57
N ARG A 273 -11.95 -15.53 -12.66
CA ARG A 273 -12.30 -16.42 -11.55
C ARG A 273 -11.85 -17.86 -11.75
N HIS A 274 -11.78 -18.34 -12.98
CA HIS A 274 -11.57 -19.75 -13.29
C HIS A 274 -10.39 -19.88 -14.23
N ALA A 275 -9.33 -20.57 -13.75
CA ALA A 275 -8.17 -20.87 -14.57
C ALA A 275 -8.56 -21.63 -15.83
N GLY A 276 -8.08 -21.17 -17.00
CA GLY A 276 -8.39 -21.73 -18.32
C GLY A 276 -9.78 -21.38 -18.86
N ARG A 277 -10.54 -20.51 -18.16
CA ARG A 277 -11.86 -20.03 -18.59
C ARG A 277 -11.99 -18.51 -18.47
N GLU A 278 -10.90 -17.81 -18.51
CA GLU A 278 -10.83 -16.36 -18.28
C GLU A 278 -11.64 -15.58 -19.33
N VAL A 279 -11.65 -16.05 -20.59
CA VAL A 279 -12.47 -15.46 -21.67
C VAL A 279 -13.95 -15.53 -21.33
N ASP A 280 -14.43 -16.66 -20.79
CA ASP A 280 -15.83 -16.83 -20.39
C ASP A 280 -16.17 -15.91 -19.21
N ASP A 281 -15.27 -15.80 -18.23
CA ASP A 281 -15.44 -14.92 -17.09
C ASP A 281 -15.58 -13.45 -17.54
N PHE A 282 -14.67 -12.96 -18.38
CA PHE A 282 -14.76 -11.58 -18.87
C PHE A 282 -15.96 -11.36 -19.79
N ALA A 283 -16.33 -12.33 -20.63
CA ALA A 283 -17.55 -12.24 -21.44
C ALA A 283 -18.80 -12.10 -20.55
N LYS A 284 -18.84 -12.82 -19.42
CA LYS A 284 -19.91 -12.70 -18.42
C LYS A 284 -19.93 -11.30 -17.78
N TRP A 285 -18.77 -10.76 -17.39
CA TRP A 285 -18.71 -9.42 -16.80
C TRP A 285 -19.15 -8.34 -17.79
N ILE A 286 -18.70 -8.43 -19.04
CA ILE A 286 -19.10 -7.52 -20.12
C ILE A 286 -20.62 -7.55 -20.37
N ALA A 287 -21.26 -8.71 -20.18
CA ALA A 287 -22.71 -8.83 -20.30
C ALA A 287 -23.48 -8.25 -19.09
N LEU A 288 -22.84 -8.14 -17.92
CA LEU A 288 -23.49 -7.71 -16.68
C LEU A 288 -23.30 -6.22 -16.37
N THR A 289 -22.21 -5.62 -16.83
CA THR A 289 -21.86 -4.22 -16.50
C THR A 289 -20.93 -3.65 -17.58
N ALA A 290 -20.74 -2.33 -17.57
CA ALA A 290 -19.85 -1.63 -18.49
C ALA A 290 -18.90 -0.69 -17.73
N PRO A 291 -17.73 -0.34 -18.30
CA PRO A 291 -16.86 0.70 -17.74
C PRO A 291 -17.61 2.02 -17.58
N GLY A 292 -17.60 2.54 -16.36
CA GLY A 292 -18.32 3.76 -15.99
C GLY A 292 -19.69 3.54 -15.35
N ASP A 293 -20.23 2.33 -15.35
CA ASP A 293 -21.49 2.01 -14.65
C ASP A 293 -21.35 2.30 -13.15
N GLY A 294 -22.26 3.11 -12.62
CA GLY A 294 -22.24 3.62 -11.26
C GLY A 294 -22.22 5.14 -11.23
N ASP A 295 -21.56 5.71 -10.24
CA ASP A 295 -21.48 7.15 -10.02
C ASP A 295 -20.05 7.64 -9.68
N ALA A 296 -19.95 8.85 -9.16
CA ALA A 296 -18.67 9.44 -8.76
C ALA A 296 -18.04 8.76 -7.53
N PHE A 297 -18.81 8.00 -6.74
CA PHE A 297 -18.32 7.33 -5.54
C PHE A 297 -18.07 5.83 -5.74
N LEU A 298 -18.88 5.16 -6.55
CA LEU A 298 -18.68 3.74 -6.84
C LEU A 298 -18.99 3.45 -8.29
N ARG A 299 -18.02 2.93 -9.05
CA ARG A 299 -18.25 2.54 -10.43
C ARG A 299 -17.37 1.39 -10.89
N THR A 300 -17.89 0.64 -11.86
CA THR A 300 -17.10 -0.32 -12.64
C THR A 300 -16.05 0.42 -13.46
N HIS A 301 -14.80 -0.04 -13.41
CA HIS A 301 -13.72 0.57 -14.19
C HIS A 301 -13.29 -0.29 -15.38
N GLY A 302 -13.09 -1.60 -15.18
CA GLY A 302 -12.63 -2.48 -16.25
C GLY A 302 -12.23 -3.86 -15.75
N ALA A 303 -11.25 -4.49 -16.44
CA ALA A 303 -10.69 -5.78 -16.09
C ALA A 303 -9.52 -5.62 -15.10
N GLY A 304 -9.47 -6.49 -14.07
CA GLY A 304 -8.52 -6.45 -12.98
C GLY A 304 -7.12 -6.96 -13.33
N GLU A 305 -6.23 -6.93 -12.34
CA GLU A 305 -4.80 -7.25 -12.54
C GLU A 305 -4.57 -8.72 -12.93
N ARG A 306 -5.47 -9.62 -12.59
CA ARG A 306 -5.43 -11.01 -13.01
C ARG A 306 -6.31 -11.21 -14.26
N LEU A 307 -5.71 -10.97 -15.43
CA LEU A 307 -6.35 -11.28 -16.71
C LEU A 307 -6.31 -12.78 -17.02
N LEU A 308 -5.21 -13.43 -16.62
CA LEU A 308 -5.01 -14.88 -16.75
C LEU A 308 -4.35 -15.41 -15.47
N PHE A 309 -4.75 -16.60 -15.04
CA PHE A 309 -4.04 -17.31 -13.97
C PHE A 309 -2.61 -17.70 -14.37
N SER A 310 -2.41 -18.02 -15.64
CA SER A 310 -1.10 -18.38 -16.19
C SER A 310 -0.15 -17.21 -16.42
N ALA A 311 -0.62 -15.97 -16.37
CA ALA A 311 0.20 -14.76 -16.59
C ALA A 311 0.79 -14.18 -15.29
N VAL A 312 0.50 -14.76 -14.14
CA VAL A 312 0.99 -14.23 -12.85
C VAL A 312 2.46 -14.59 -12.66
N ASP A 313 3.32 -13.60 -12.76
CA ASP A 313 4.76 -13.72 -12.55
C ASP A 313 5.15 -13.49 -11.08
N LEU A 314 4.57 -14.26 -10.17
CA LEU A 314 4.66 -14.14 -8.72
C LEU A 314 6.04 -13.64 -8.24
N GLY A 315 6.06 -12.42 -7.73
CA GLY A 315 7.31 -11.71 -7.42
C GLY A 315 7.54 -11.54 -5.92
N ASN A 316 7.83 -12.63 -5.18
CA ASN A 316 8.24 -12.51 -3.78
C ASN A 316 9.73 -12.22 -3.57
N PHE A 317 10.54 -12.20 -4.63
CA PHE A 317 11.99 -12.01 -4.66
C PHE A 317 12.83 -13.06 -3.94
N LEU A 318 12.21 -13.97 -3.20
CA LEU A 318 12.87 -15.02 -2.43
C LEU A 318 13.06 -16.31 -3.24
N GLU A 319 12.11 -16.60 -4.12
CA GLU A 319 12.07 -17.83 -4.91
C GLU A 319 12.49 -17.60 -6.37
N PRO A 320 12.91 -18.67 -7.10
CA PRO A 320 13.07 -18.59 -8.54
C PRO A 320 11.80 -18.09 -9.19
N ARG A 321 11.94 -17.36 -10.29
CA ARG A 321 10.79 -16.91 -11.09
C ARG A 321 10.01 -18.12 -11.58
N THR A 322 8.70 -18.00 -11.57
CA THR A 322 7.83 -18.98 -12.21
C THR A 322 7.99 -18.88 -13.72
N GLU A 323 8.27 -19.99 -14.39
CA GLU A 323 8.22 -20.03 -15.85
C GLU A 323 6.78 -19.87 -16.31
N LEU A 324 6.54 -18.88 -17.15
CA LEU A 324 5.24 -18.67 -17.76
C LEU A 324 5.03 -19.72 -18.86
N PRO A 325 3.85 -20.37 -18.96
CA PRO A 325 3.62 -21.48 -19.88
C PRO A 325 3.69 -21.06 -21.36
N ALA A 326 3.91 -22.01 -22.24
CA ALA A 326 3.99 -21.78 -23.68
C ALA A 326 2.65 -21.35 -24.31
N SER A 327 1.51 -21.60 -23.65
CA SER A 327 0.19 -21.17 -24.12
C SER A 327 -0.10 -19.70 -23.83
N LEU A 328 0.72 -19.05 -22.98
CA LEU A 328 0.46 -17.71 -22.46
C LEU A 328 0.07 -16.69 -23.52
N GLU A 329 0.84 -16.61 -24.61
CA GLU A 329 0.63 -15.60 -25.64
C GLU A 329 -0.71 -15.78 -26.34
N ALA A 330 -1.12 -17.00 -26.61
CA ALA A 330 -2.41 -17.28 -27.25
C ALA A 330 -3.58 -16.97 -26.32
N ASP A 331 -3.48 -17.39 -25.07
CA ASP A 331 -4.52 -17.19 -24.05
C ASP A 331 -4.68 -15.69 -23.72
N LEU A 332 -3.56 -14.97 -23.54
CA LEU A 332 -3.57 -13.53 -23.27
C LEU A 332 -4.13 -12.75 -24.47
N ALA A 333 -3.77 -13.14 -25.70
CA ALA A 333 -4.30 -12.50 -26.89
C ALA A 333 -5.83 -12.68 -26.99
N ALA A 334 -6.36 -13.83 -26.61
CA ALA A 334 -7.81 -14.07 -26.62
C ALA A 334 -8.55 -13.14 -25.66
N VAL A 335 -8.07 -13.01 -24.40
CA VAL A 335 -8.64 -12.11 -23.39
C VAL A 335 -8.50 -10.66 -23.82
N VAL A 336 -7.32 -10.22 -24.25
CA VAL A 336 -7.06 -8.82 -24.63
C VAL A 336 -7.90 -8.43 -25.83
N ARG A 337 -8.05 -9.30 -26.88
CA ARG A 337 -8.95 -9.04 -28.00
C ARG A 337 -10.40 -8.83 -27.56
N LEU A 338 -10.89 -9.64 -26.61
CA LEU A 338 -12.24 -9.49 -26.06
C LEU A 338 -12.39 -8.12 -25.39
N LEU A 339 -11.47 -7.76 -24.50
CA LEU A 339 -11.52 -6.50 -23.75
C LEU A 339 -11.41 -5.28 -24.68
N VAL A 340 -10.51 -5.30 -25.67
CA VAL A 340 -10.32 -4.21 -26.63
C VAL A 340 -11.56 -4.03 -27.51
N ARG A 341 -12.18 -5.10 -28.03
CA ARG A 341 -13.44 -5.05 -28.81
C ARG A 341 -14.56 -4.35 -28.06
N HIS A 342 -14.63 -4.58 -26.74
CA HIS A 342 -15.67 -3.99 -25.88
C HIS A 342 -15.22 -2.69 -25.20
N ARG A 343 -14.04 -2.17 -25.54
CA ARG A 343 -13.49 -0.93 -24.99
C ARG A 343 -13.36 -0.97 -23.45
N TRP A 344 -13.08 -2.15 -22.89
CA TRP A 344 -12.84 -2.33 -21.46
C TRP A 344 -11.41 -1.95 -21.11
N PRO A 345 -11.20 -0.95 -20.24
CA PRO A 345 -9.90 -0.72 -19.63
C PRO A 345 -9.40 -1.98 -18.93
N PHE A 346 -8.11 -2.21 -18.94
CA PHE A 346 -7.56 -3.41 -18.30
C PHE A 346 -6.20 -3.14 -17.65
N ARG A 347 -5.89 -3.97 -16.68
CA ARG A 347 -4.63 -3.95 -15.98
C ARG A 347 -4.09 -5.37 -15.82
N LEU A 348 -2.76 -5.50 -15.82
CA LEU A 348 -2.10 -6.79 -15.73
C LEU A 348 -0.96 -6.73 -14.71
N HIS A 349 -0.96 -7.67 -13.77
CA HIS A 349 0.15 -7.90 -12.85
C HIS A 349 1.41 -8.25 -13.62
N ALA A 350 2.49 -7.50 -13.44
CA ALA A 350 3.77 -7.75 -14.11
C ALA A 350 4.93 -7.20 -13.26
N THR A 351 5.78 -8.09 -12.78
CA THR A 351 6.92 -7.77 -11.92
C THR A 351 8.21 -7.64 -12.73
N TYR A 352 8.43 -8.60 -13.64
CA TYR A 352 9.72 -8.83 -14.29
C TYR A 352 9.73 -8.38 -15.75
N ASP A 353 10.86 -7.80 -16.17
CA ASP A 353 11.03 -7.25 -17.52
C ASP A 353 10.81 -8.29 -18.63
N GLU A 354 11.22 -9.54 -18.38
CA GLU A 354 11.04 -10.64 -19.32
C GLU A 354 9.57 -11.03 -19.50
N SER A 355 8.79 -11.07 -18.41
CA SER A 355 7.35 -11.27 -18.47
C SER A 355 6.67 -10.12 -19.21
N ILE A 356 7.06 -8.88 -18.88
CA ILE A 356 6.53 -7.67 -19.52
C ILE A 356 6.82 -7.68 -21.02
N GLY A 357 8.03 -8.09 -21.42
CA GLY A 357 8.39 -8.23 -22.84
C GLY A 357 7.44 -9.16 -23.60
N ARG A 358 7.14 -10.35 -23.05
CA ARG A 358 6.18 -11.31 -23.64
C ARG A 358 4.76 -10.76 -23.70
N PHE A 359 4.31 -10.06 -22.64
CA PHE A 359 2.99 -9.42 -22.62
C PHE A 359 2.89 -8.30 -23.69
N LEU A 360 3.94 -7.51 -23.84
CA LEU A 360 3.98 -6.45 -24.84
C LEU A 360 3.99 -7.02 -26.27
N ASP A 361 4.64 -8.16 -26.53
CA ASP A 361 4.57 -8.84 -27.84
C ASP A 361 3.12 -9.15 -28.22
N VAL A 362 2.32 -9.62 -27.24
CA VAL A 362 0.88 -9.87 -27.42
C VAL A 362 0.13 -8.56 -27.63
N PHE A 363 0.36 -7.54 -26.81
CA PHE A 363 -0.36 -6.26 -26.90
C PHE A 363 -0.09 -5.56 -28.23
N GLU A 364 1.16 -5.57 -28.69
CA GLU A 364 1.52 -5.03 -30.00
C GLU A 364 0.85 -5.80 -31.16
N ALA A 365 0.79 -7.13 -31.05
CA ALA A 365 0.10 -7.95 -32.05
C ALA A 365 -1.39 -7.64 -32.10
N VAL A 366 -2.06 -7.59 -30.94
CA VAL A 366 -3.49 -7.27 -30.86
C VAL A 366 -3.73 -5.82 -31.29
N ASN A 367 -2.87 -4.87 -30.92
CA ASN A 367 -3.01 -3.46 -31.31
C ASN A 367 -2.95 -3.24 -32.83
N ARG A 368 -2.19 -4.07 -33.57
CA ARG A 368 -2.19 -4.04 -35.04
C ARG A 368 -3.50 -4.49 -35.66
N GLU A 369 -4.24 -5.39 -34.99
CA GLU A 369 -5.55 -5.89 -35.45
C GLU A 369 -6.70 -4.99 -34.95
N LEU A 370 -6.61 -4.57 -33.70
CA LEU A 370 -7.61 -3.80 -32.96
C LEU A 370 -6.93 -2.68 -32.20
N PRO A 371 -6.87 -1.44 -32.74
CA PRO A 371 -6.14 -0.35 -32.12
C PRO A 371 -6.59 -0.03 -30.68
N PHE A 372 -5.61 0.22 -29.80
CA PHE A 372 -5.82 0.60 -28.39
C PHE A 372 -6.15 2.08 -28.21
N ASP A 373 -6.27 2.86 -29.29
CA ASP A 373 -6.48 4.31 -29.27
C ASP A 373 -7.50 4.75 -28.21
N GLY A 374 -7.05 5.56 -27.25
CA GLY A 374 -7.85 6.06 -26.15
C GLY A 374 -8.30 5.00 -25.11
N LEU A 375 -7.91 3.73 -25.27
CA LEU A 375 -8.18 2.70 -24.27
C LEU A 375 -7.14 2.81 -23.14
N ARG A 376 -7.62 2.86 -21.90
CA ARG A 376 -6.73 2.85 -20.73
C ARG A 376 -6.30 1.43 -20.40
N TRP A 377 -5.01 1.20 -20.33
CA TRP A 377 -4.45 -0.05 -19.86
C TRP A 377 -3.15 0.20 -19.07
N CYS A 378 -2.78 -0.70 -18.18
CA CYS A 378 -1.56 -0.55 -17.42
C CYS A 378 -0.98 -1.89 -16.96
N PHE A 379 0.32 -1.86 -16.66
CA PHE A 379 0.95 -2.86 -15.82
C PHE A 379 0.97 -2.42 -14.36
N ASP A 380 0.81 -3.38 -13.47
CA ASP A 380 0.96 -3.19 -12.05
C ASP A 380 2.31 -3.74 -11.59
N ARG A 381 3.04 -2.97 -10.74
CA ARG A 381 4.31 -3.30 -10.07
C ARG A 381 5.56 -2.91 -10.86
N CYS A 382 5.99 -3.63 -11.89
CA CYS A 382 7.09 -3.33 -12.82
C CYS A 382 8.46 -3.09 -12.15
N GLU A 383 8.83 -3.90 -11.14
CA GLU A 383 10.06 -3.67 -10.37
C GLU A 383 11.34 -3.75 -11.20
N THR A 384 11.41 -4.62 -12.23
CA THR A 384 12.65 -4.79 -13.02
C THR A 384 12.55 -4.21 -14.44
N LEU A 385 11.61 -3.32 -14.71
CA LEU A 385 11.30 -2.78 -16.03
C LEU A 385 12.52 -2.12 -16.70
N SER A 386 12.82 -2.50 -17.95
CA SER A 386 13.89 -1.95 -18.78
C SER A 386 13.47 -0.68 -19.51
N ASP A 387 14.46 0.11 -19.96
CA ASP A 387 14.21 1.30 -20.78
C ASP A 387 13.58 0.95 -22.14
N ALA A 388 13.90 -0.24 -22.70
CA ALA A 388 13.31 -0.74 -23.92
C ALA A 388 11.80 -0.99 -23.76
N ASN A 389 11.39 -1.67 -22.71
CA ASN A 389 9.98 -1.94 -22.44
C ASN A 389 9.23 -0.68 -21.97
N ILE A 390 9.87 0.27 -21.27
CA ILE A 390 9.32 1.61 -21.02
C ILE A 390 8.91 2.29 -22.32
N ALA A 391 9.77 2.30 -23.33
CA ALA A 391 9.49 2.90 -24.64
C ALA A 391 8.33 2.20 -25.37
N ARG A 392 8.23 0.86 -25.27
CA ARG A 392 7.12 0.07 -25.85
C ARG A 392 5.78 0.39 -25.19
N ILE A 393 5.75 0.47 -23.85
CA ILE A 393 4.54 0.87 -23.10
C ILE A 393 4.09 2.28 -23.53
N ALA A 394 5.04 3.23 -23.63
CA ALA A 394 4.75 4.59 -24.08
C ALA A 394 4.16 4.62 -25.51
N ALA A 395 4.75 3.85 -26.44
CA ALA A 395 4.29 3.77 -27.82
C ALA A 395 2.86 3.20 -27.94
N LEU A 396 2.45 2.32 -27.03
CA LEU A 396 1.10 1.74 -26.95
C LEU A 396 0.11 2.56 -26.13
N GLY A 397 0.54 3.70 -25.54
CA GLY A 397 -0.31 4.56 -24.72
C GLY A 397 -0.70 3.96 -23.35
N GLY A 398 0.09 3.01 -22.85
CA GLY A 398 -0.12 2.38 -21.55
C GLY A 398 0.45 3.17 -20.38
N GLY A 399 0.13 2.73 -19.15
CA GLY A 399 0.64 3.29 -17.90
C GLY A 399 1.23 2.23 -16.98
N VAL A 400 1.80 2.68 -15.87
CA VAL A 400 2.36 1.81 -14.82
C VAL A 400 1.90 2.26 -13.45
N THR A 401 1.38 1.33 -12.63
CA THR A 401 1.18 1.60 -11.21
C THR A 401 2.29 0.92 -10.40
N VAL A 402 2.95 1.68 -9.53
CA VAL A 402 3.99 1.17 -8.65
C VAL A 402 3.46 0.97 -7.24
N GLN A 403 4.01 -0.02 -6.53
CA GLN A 403 3.69 -0.32 -5.15
C GLN A 403 4.95 -0.23 -4.27
N PRO A 404 4.84 0.08 -2.97
CA PRO A 404 6.00 0.24 -2.09
C PRO A 404 6.64 -1.12 -1.70
N ARG A 405 6.67 -2.11 -2.62
CA ARG A 405 7.25 -3.43 -2.34
C ARG A 405 8.73 -3.35 -1.97
N MET A 406 9.48 -2.51 -2.68
CA MET A 406 10.89 -2.29 -2.35
C MET A 406 11.08 -1.63 -0.98
N ALA A 407 10.10 -0.91 -0.45
CA ALA A 407 10.15 -0.42 0.93
C ALA A 407 10.15 -1.57 1.96
N PHE A 408 9.47 -2.66 1.67
CA PHE A 408 9.33 -3.80 2.58
C PHE A 408 10.24 -4.98 2.23
N GLN A 409 10.53 -5.21 0.96
CA GLN A 409 11.28 -6.36 0.43
C GLN A 409 12.58 -5.97 -0.26
N GLY A 410 13.05 -4.73 -0.12
CA GLY A 410 14.26 -4.24 -0.79
C GLY A 410 15.51 -5.04 -0.42
N GLU A 411 15.61 -5.51 0.81
CA GLU A 411 16.71 -6.37 1.26
C GLU A 411 16.67 -7.76 0.59
N ALA A 412 15.48 -8.36 0.46
CA ALA A 412 15.31 -9.62 -0.27
C ALA A 412 15.65 -9.44 -1.76
N PHE A 413 15.22 -8.33 -2.35
CA PHE A 413 15.58 -7.99 -3.73
C PHE A 413 17.10 -7.84 -3.90
N ILE A 414 17.79 -7.14 -2.99
CA ILE A 414 19.24 -6.98 -3.00
C ILE A 414 19.94 -8.34 -2.88
N ALA A 415 19.47 -9.19 -1.97
CA ALA A 415 20.03 -10.53 -1.78
C ALA A 415 19.90 -11.40 -3.04
N ARG A 416 18.80 -11.24 -3.80
CA ARG A 416 18.51 -12.00 -5.01
C ARG A 416 19.18 -11.46 -6.27
N TYR A 417 19.07 -10.15 -6.50
CA TYR A 417 19.47 -9.51 -7.78
C TYR A 417 20.67 -8.58 -7.63
N GLY A 418 21.17 -8.39 -6.43
CA GLY A 418 22.30 -7.51 -6.12
C GLY A 418 21.92 -6.03 -5.98
N ALA A 419 22.78 -5.29 -5.28
CA ALA A 419 22.57 -3.87 -4.98
C ALA A 419 22.52 -2.98 -6.25
N THR A 420 23.18 -3.39 -7.33
CA THR A 420 23.16 -2.63 -8.58
C THR A 420 21.78 -2.64 -9.24
N ALA A 421 21.11 -3.80 -9.28
CA ALA A 421 19.75 -3.91 -9.78
C ALA A 421 18.76 -3.10 -8.91
N ALA A 422 18.90 -3.15 -7.58
CA ALA A 422 18.05 -2.43 -6.66
C ALA A 422 18.07 -0.91 -6.86
N ARG A 423 19.18 -0.34 -7.37
CA ARG A 423 19.33 1.12 -7.56
C ARG A 423 18.32 1.75 -8.52
N ARG A 424 17.58 0.96 -9.28
CA ARG A 424 16.56 1.42 -10.22
C ARG A 424 15.29 0.56 -10.25
N ALA A 425 15.01 -0.18 -9.21
CA ALA A 425 13.87 -1.11 -9.14
C ALA A 425 12.78 -0.59 -8.18
N PRO A 426 11.62 -0.14 -8.70
CA PRO A 426 11.28 0.16 -10.10
C PRO A 426 11.90 1.47 -10.62
N PRO A 427 12.06 1.63 -11.94
CA PRO A 427 12.72 2.80 -12.54
C PRO A 427 11.77 4.00 -12.69
N ILE A 428 11.16 4.48 -11.62
CA ILE A 428 10.08 5.50 -11.63
C ILE A 428 10.50 6.76 -12.38
N ARG A 429 11.73 7.25 -12.16
CA ARG A 429 12.21 8.46 -12.87
C ARG A 429 12.35 8.26 -14.37
N ALA A 430 12.75 7.06 -14.81
CA ALA A 430 12.85 6.75 -16.25
C ALA A 430 11.45 6.67 -16.87
N MET A 431 10.48 6.07 -16.18
CA MET A 431 9.08 6.04 -16.62
C MET A 431 8.51 7.45 -16.77
N LEU A 432 8.68 8.31 -15.76
CA LEU A 432 8.23 9.71 -15.80
C LEU A 432 8.95 10.52 -16.90
N ALA A 433 10.26 10.31 -17.08
CA ALA A 433 11.05 10.99 -18.13
C ALA A 433 10.63 10.56 -19.54
N ALA A 434 10.14 9.33 -19.72
CA ALA A 434 9.56 8.83 -20.97
C ALA A 434 8.11 9.30 -21.21
N GLY A 435 7.54 10.09 -20.30
CA GLY A 435 6.16 10.58 -20.39
C GLY A 435 5.10 9.55 -20.07
N LEU A 436 5.46 8.41 -19.45
CA LEU A 436 4.47 7.42 -19.03
C LEU A 436 3.57 7.98 -17.93
N PRO A 437 2.26 7.71 -17.97
CA PRO A 437 1.42 7.80 -16.79
C PRO A 437 1.94 6.85 -15.70
N VAL A 438 2.30 7.42 -14.54
CA VAL A 438 2.76 6.65 -13.38
C VAL A 438 1.88 6.98 -12.20
N GLY A 439 1.27 5.97 -11.60
CA GLY A 439 0.52 6.07 -10.35
C GLY A 439 1.16 5.25 -9.24
N ALA A 440 0.82 5.57 -8.01
CA ALA A 440 1.23 4.78 -6.85
C ALA A 440 0.02 4.20 -6.13
N GLY A 441 0.13 2.95 -5.71
CA GLY A 441 -0.85 2.24 -4.92
C GLY A 441 -0.21 1.53 -3.74
N SER A 442 -1.00 1.21 -2.72
CA SER A 442 -0.52 0.52 -1.53
C SER A 442 -0.34 -0.99 -1.74
N GLY A 443 -1.19 -1.60 -2.56
CA GLY A 443 -1.32 -3.05 -2.65
C GLY A 443 -1.98 -3.69 -1.42
N ALA A 444 -2.61 -2.86 -0.56
CA ALA A 444 -3.24 -3.33 0.67
C ALA A 444 -4.53 -4.12 0.36
N THR A 445 -5.03 -4.96 1.29
CA THR A 445 -4.80 -4.92 2.75
C THR A 445 -4.01 -6.10 3.29
N GLN A 446 -4.17 -7.30 2.71
CA GLN A 446 -3.64 -8.53 3.31
C GLN A 446 -2.10 -8.58 3.33
N THR A 447 -1.47 -8.24 2.21
CA THR A 447 -0.02 -8.37 2.03
C THR A 447 0.74 -7.08 2.28
N ALA A 448 0.07 -5.94 2.32
CA ALA A 448 0.69 -4.62 2.44
C ALA A 448 -0.12 -3.70 3.36
N GLY A 449 0.53 -2.67 3.90
CA GLY A 449 -0.12 -1.59 4.65
C GLY A 449 -0.79 -0.59 3.74
N TYR A 450 -1.89 -0.02 4.18
CA TYR A 450 -2.66 0.99 3.42
C TYR A 450 -2.16 2.43 3.64
N ASN A 451 -1.08 2.65 4.41
CA ASN A 451 -0.55 3.98 4.67
C ASN A 451 0.27 4.50 3.45
N PRO A 452 -0.23 5.49 2.69
CA PRO A 452 0.44 6.01 1.50
C PRO A 452 1.72 6.78 1.83
N PHE A 453 1.88 7.26 3.07
CA PHE A 453 3.09 7.97 3.49
C PHE A 453 4.32 7.05 3.55
N VAL A 454 4.14 5.72 3.64
CA VAL A 454 5.24 4.76 3.48
C VAL A 454 5.77 4.76 2.04
N ALA A 455 4.87 4.81 1.04
CA ALA A 455 5.27 4.91 -0.35
C ALA A 455 5.93 6.27 -0.66
N LEU A 456 5.39 7.37 -0.14
CA LEU A 456 6.00 8.70 -0.26
C LEU A 456 7.39 8.75 0.39
N TYR A 457 7.56 8.17 1.59
CA TYR A 457 8.85 8.03 2.24
C TYR A 457 9.84 7.26 1.37
N TRP A 458 9.44 6.09 0.87
CA TRP A 458 10.27 5.24 0.03
C TRP A 458 10.74 5.97 -1.24
N MET A 459 9.84 6.64 -1.96
CA MET A 459 10.16 7.37 -3.19
C MET A 459 11.12 8.55 -2.95
N VAL A 460 10.97 9.25 -1.80
CA VAL A 460 11.77 10.43 -1.46
C VAL A 460 13.09 10.06 -0.79
N SER A 461 13.09 9.12 0.16
CA SER A 461 14.29 8.72 0.90
C SER A 461 15.18 7.76 0.12
N GLY A 462 14.58 6.94 -0.74
CA GLY A 462 15.24 5.81 -1.39
C GLY A 462 15.65 4.72 -0.42
N ARG A 463 14.91 4.51 0.68
CA ARG A 463 15.22 3.54 1.74
C ARG A 463 14.07 2.58 1.97
N SER A 464 14.40 1.38 2.43
CA SER A 464 13.43 0.44 2.99
C SER A 464 12.92 0.90 4.37
N VAL A 465 11.85 0.28 4.88
CA VAL A 465 11.35 0.48 6.26
C VAL A 465 12.36 -0.02 7.30
N GLY A 466 13.25 -0.95 6.92
CA GLY A 466 14.39 -1.39 7.72
C GLY A 466 15.56 -0.40 7.75
N GLY A 467 15.50 0.67 6.94
CA GLY A 467 16.53 1.71 6.84
C GLY A 467 17.61 1.46 5.77
N THR A 468 17.54 0.35 5.04
CA THR A 468 18.52 -0.02 4.00
C THR A 468 18.46 0.96 2.82
N PRO A 469 19.59 1.54 2.38
CA PRO A 469 19.64 2.38 1.20
C PRO A 469 19.42 1.55 -0.07
N LEU A 470 18.42 1.95 -0.88
CA LEU A 470 18.07 1.31 -2.15
C LEU A 470 18.53 2.16 -3.34
N TYR A 471 18.21 3.46 -3.31
CA TYR A 471 18.39 4.34 -4.45
C TYR A 471 19.46 5.41 -4.23
N PRO A 472 20.32 5.68 -5.25
CA PRO A 472 21.17 6.87 -5.26
C PRO A 472 20.30 8.14 -5.37
N ALA A 473 20.82 9.29 -4.95
CA ALA A 473 20.08 10.56 -4.94
C ALA A 473 19.41 10.89 -6.30
N ARG A 474 20.11 10.61 -7.43
CA ARG A 474 19.60 10.84 -8.79
C ARG A 474 18.38 9.99 -9.18
N ALA A 475 18.13 8.88 -8.48
CA ALA A 475 16.97 7.99 -8.74
C ALA A 475 15.78 8.27 -7.84
N ARG A 476 15.94 9.10 -6.79
CA ARG A 476 14.87 9.48 -5.87
C ARG A 476 13.99 10.55 -6.49
N LEU A 477 12.73 10.59 -6.07
CA LEU A 477 11.81 11.68 -6.43
C LEU A 477 11.94 12.85 -5.46
N GLY A 478 11.66 14.06 -5.95
CA GLY A 478 11.33 15.19 -5.10
C GLY A 478 9.98 14.99 -4.40
N ARG A 479 9.75 15.69 -3.28
CA ARG A 479 8.49 15.56 -2.52
C ARG A 479 7.27 15.91 -3.37
N MET A 480 7.37 16.93 -4.21
CA MET A 480 6.29 17.35 -5.10
C MET A 480 5.99 16.29 -6.17
N ASP A 481 7.04 15.70 -6.79
CA ASP A 481 6.87 14.65 -7.79
C ASP A 481 6.30 13.37 -7.17
N ALA A 482 6.78 12.96 -5.98
CA ALA A 482 6.26 11.81 -5.26
C ALA A 482 4.77 12.00 -4.90
N LEU A 483 4.39 13.19 -4.45
CA LEU A 483 2.99 13.54 -4.19
C LEU A 483 2.17 13.50 -5.48
N ARG A 484 2.70 14.01 -6.61
CA ARG A 484 2.02 13.98 -7.90
C ARG A 484 1.74 12.56 -8.38
N VAL A 485 2.66 11.63 -8.16
CA VAL A 485 2.45 10.19 -8.47
C VAL A 485 1.29 9.62 -7.65
N HIS A 486 1.14 10.03 -6.38
CA HIS A 486 0.05 9.59 -5.49
C HIS A 486 -1.26 10.41 -5.60
N THR A 487 -1.31 11.39 -6.47
CA THR A 487 -2.48 12.25 -6.67
C THR A 487 -2.89 12.28 -8.15
N LEU A 488 -2.42 13.25 -8.91
CA LEU A 488 -2.78 13.44 -10.31
C LEU A 488 -2.34 12.25 -11.20
N GLY A 489 -1.14 11.71 -10.97
CA GLY A 489 -0.65 10.53 -11.68
C GLY A 489 -1.54 9.31 -11.45
N SER A 490 -1.92 9.06 -10.20
CA SER A 490 -2.84 7.96 -9.84
C SER A 490 -4.25 8.16 -10.40
N ALA A 491 -4.74 9.40 -10.51
CA ALA A 491 -6.08 9.69 -11.04
C ALA A 491 -6.24 9.27 -12.51
N TRP A 492 -5.15 9.21 -13.27
CA TRP A 492 -5.17 8.75 -14.66
C TRP A 492 -5.70 7.33 -14.78
N PHE A 493 -5.39 6.46 -13.83
CA PHE A 493 -5.76 5.03 -13.86
C PHE A 493 -7.25 4.76 -13.60
N SER A 494 -8.01 5.78 -13.24
CA SER A 494 -9.47 5.74 -13.18
C SER A 494 -10.15 6.69 -14.17
N ALA A 495 -9.40 7.24 -15.13
CA ALA A 495 -9.87 8.24 -16.11
C ALA A 495 -10.46 9.52 -15.44
N ASP A 496 -9.90 9.94 -14.30
CA ASP A 496 -10.36 11.08 -13.52
C ASP A 496 -9.32 12.20 -13.36
N GLU A 497 -8.22 12.17 -14.10
CA GLU A 497 -7.14 13.16 -13.99
C GLU A 497 -7.61 14.61 -14.26
N HIS A 498 -8.77 14.78 -14.87
CA HIS A 498 -9.40 16.09 -15.06
C HIS A 498 -10.38 16.46 -13.92
N ARG A 499 -10.72 15.51 -13.04
CA ARG A 499 -11.72 15.68 -11.98
C ARG A 499 -11.10 15.71 -10.59
N LYS A 500 -9.98 14.99 -10.34
CA LYS A 500 -9.32 14.86 -9.03
C LYS A 500 -7.81 14.87 -9.14
N GLY A 501 -7.12 14.83 -7.99
CA GLY A 501 -5.65 14.77 -7.91
C GLY A 501 -4.93 16.12 -7.98
N ALA A 502 -5.66 17.22 -8.16
CA ALA A 502 -5.16 18.59 -8.02
C ALA A 502 -6.26 19.47 -7.43
N LEU A 503 -5.86 20.57 -6.76
CA LEU A 503 -6.76 21.54 -6.13
C LEU A 503 -6.87 22.79 -7.00
N THR A 504 -7.63 22.67 -8.08
CA THR A 504 -7.87 23.76 -9.03
C THR A 504 -9.36 23.90 -9.34
N PRO A 505 -9.86 25.09 -9.72
CA PRO A 505 -11.26 25.29 -10.04
C PRO A 505 -11.82 24.27 -11.02
N GLY A 506 -13.04 23.80 -10.77
CA GLY A 506 -13.77 22.77 -11.55
C GLY A 506 -13.54 21.33 -11.11
N ARG A 507 -12.48 21.04 -10.32
CA ARG A 507 -12.20 19.72 -9.79
C ARG A 507 -13.00 19.41 -8.53
N TYR A 508 -13.11 18.13 -8.17
CA TYR A 508 -13.69 17.72 -6.90
C TYR A 508 -12.94 18.35 -5.72
N ALA A 509 -13.67 18.74 -4.71
CA ALA A 509 -13.14 19.22 -3.46
C ALA A 509 -12.74 18.03 -2.55
N ASP A 510 -11.75 17.27 -3.01
CA ASP A 510 -11.16 16.13 -2.31
C ASP A 510 -9.75 16.54 -1.85
N PHE A 511 -9.56 16.73 -0.53
CA PHE A 511 -8.26 17.17 0.02
C PHE A 511 -8.04 16.67 1.45
N ALA A 512 -6.78 16.71 1.88
CA ALA A 512 -6.36 16.33 3.22
C ALA A 512 -5.49 17.42 3.85
N VAL A 513 -5.80 17.77 5.09
CA VAL A 513 -4.98 18.64 5.96
C VAL A 513 -4.08 17.74 6.79
N LEU A 514 -2.78 17.92 6.72
CA LEU A 514 -1.82 17.02 7.31
C LEU A 514 -1.47 17.37 8.77
N SER A 515 -1.11 16.35 9.53
CA SER A 515 -0.67 16.48 10.93
C SER A 515 0.65 17.26 11.09
N ASP A 516 1.48 17.31 10.04
CA ASP A 516 2.72 18.10 10.00
C ASP A 516 3.01 18.53 8.53
N ASP A 517 3.98 19.42 8.33
CA ASP A 517 4.34 19.90 7.00
C ASP A 517 5.15 18.87 6.20
N TYR A 518 4.47 18.12 5.33
CA TYR A 518 5.08 17.15 4.43
C TYR A 518 6.28 17.70 3.64
N PHE A 519 6.27 18.97 3.28
CA PHE A 519 7.31 19.60 2.46
C PHE A 519 8.54 20.01 3.27
N ALA A 520 8.42 20.15 4.59
CA ALA A 520 9.48 20.62 5.49
C ALA A 520 9.94 19.58 6.51
N ILE A 521 9.07 18.67 6.95
CA ILE A 521 9.35 17.64 7.97
C ILE A 521 10.59 16.81 7.60
N ASP A 522 11.32 16.31 8.61
CA ASP A 522 12.38 15.31 8.37
C ASP A 522 11.84 14.12 7.56
N VAL A 523 12.63 13.67 6.58
CA VAL A 523 12.22 12.58 5.67
C VAL A 523 11.87 11.30 6.45
N ALA A 524 12.59 10.99 7.53
CA ALA A 524 12.34 9.82 8.37
C ALA A 524 10.99 9.87 9.10
N ARG A 525 10.37 11.06 9.23
CA ARG A 525 9.07 11.24 9.87
C ARG A 525 7.89 11.14 8.88
N ILE A 526 8.14 11.12 7.58
CA ILE A 526 7.06 11.03 6.57
C ILE A 526 6.10 9.86 6.84
N PRO A 527 6.54 8.62 7.19
CA PRO A 527 5.62 7.51 7.45
C PRO A 527 4.67 7.72 8.65
N GLN A 528 4.96 8.69 9.51
CA GLN A 528 4.18 9.01 10.71
C GLN A 528 3.12 10.09 10.45
N LEU A 529 3.09 10.66 9.24
CA LEU A 529 2.06 11.63 8.86
C LEU A 529 0.68 10.97 8.83
N SER A 530 -0.31 11.76 9.21
CA SER A 530 -1.74 11.45 9.09
C SER A 530 -2.48 12.68 8.59
N SER A 531 -3.75 12.52 8.26
CA SER A 531 -4.65 13.64 8.03
C SER A 531 -5.34 14.00 9.34
N VAL A 532 -5.39 15.28 9.65
CA VAL A 532 -6.17 15.82 10.77
C VAL A 532 -7.54 16.36 10.32
N LEU A 533 -7.71 16.56 9.02
CA LEU A 533 -8.99 16.87 8.38
C LEU A 533 -8.98 16.34 6.95
N THR A 534 -9.91 15.46 6.63
CA THR A 534 -10.10 14.96 5.25
C THR A 534 -11.47 15.37 4.74
N VAL A 535 -11.48 15.95 3.55
CA VAL A 535 -12.69 16.38 2.86
C VAL A 535 -12.82 15.60 1.56
N VAL A 536 -14.02 15.07 1.30
CA VAL A 536 -14.39 14.38 0.06
C VAL A 536 -15.71 14.98 -0.43
N ASP A 537 -15.75 15.37 -1.69
CA ASP A 537 -16.94 16.01 -2.28
C ASP A 537 -17.40 17.26 -1.51
N GLY A 538 -16.43 18.01 -0.97
CA GLY A 538 -16.71 19.19 -0.14
C GLY A 538 -17.25 18.88 1.26
N LYS A 539 -17.35 17.62 1.67
CA LYS A 539 -17.84 17.20 2.99
C LYS A 539 -16.70 16.67 3.84
N VAL A 540 -16.67 17.06 5.11
CA VAL A 540 -15.73 16.50 6.09
C VAL A 540 -16.07 15.03 6.31
N VAL A 541 -15.12 14.13 6.04
CA VAL A 541 -15.24 12.68 6.23
C VAL A 541 -14.37 12.15 7.37
N HIS A 542 -13.38 12.93 7.79
CA HIS A 542 -12.53 12.68 8.95
C HIS A 542 -12.06 13.99 9.55
N ALA A 543 -12.06 14.09 10.86
CA ALA A 543 -11.49 15.23 11.59
C ALA A 543 -10.92 14.75 12.93
N ASP A 544 -9.78 15.35 13.34
CA ASP A 544 -9.05 15.03 14.56
C ASP A 544 -8.33 16.30 15.05
N ALA A 545 -7.63 16.20 16.18
CA ALA A 545 -6.89 17.30 16.80
C ALA A 545 -7.77 18.57 16.96
N GLU A 546 -7.32 19.73 16.49
CA GLU A 546 -8.07 21.00 16.57
C GLU A 546 -9.37 21.00 15.73
N PHE A 547 -9.51 20.07 14.77
CA PHE A 547 -10.71 19.92 13.94
C PHE A 547 -11.70 18.90 14.46
N ALA A 548 -11.45 18.25 15.61
CA ALA A 548 -12.25 17.13 16.13
C ALA A 548 -13.76 17.42 16.26
N SER A 549 -14.13 18.69 16.48
CA SER A 549 -15.54 19.13 16.53
C SER A 549 -16.29 19.00 15.19
N LEU A 550 -15.55 18.88 14.08
CA LEU A 550 -16.09 18.71 12.73
C LEU A 550 -16.23 17.23 12.34
N ALA A 551 -15.79 16.30 13.21
CA ALA A 551 -15.80 14.87 12.90
C ALA A 551 -17.23 14.36 12.67
N PRO A 552 -17.49 13.69 11.54
CA PRO A 552 -18.77 13.06 11.31
C PRO A 552 -18.97 11.88 12.30
N PRO A 553 -20.22 11.55 12.65
CA PRO A 553 -20.49 10.39 13.47
C PRO A 553 -20.04 9.11 12.74
N LEU A 554 -19.27 8.28 13.43
CA LEU A 554 -18.84 6.97 12.94
C LEU A 554 -19.56 5.88 13.76
N PRO A 555 -20.12 4.84 13.11
CA PRO A 555 -20.74 3.75 13.84
C PRO A 555 -19.73 3.03 14.72
N PRO A 556 -20.14 2.53 15.91
CA PRO A 556 -19.27 1.72 16.75
C PRO A 556 -18.68 0.54 15.97
N VAL A 557 -17.44 0.18 16.29
CA VAL A 557 -16.80 -0.99 15.66
C VAL A 557 -17.54 -2.26 16.03
N SER A 558 -17.88 -3.06 15.02
CA SER A 558 -18.54 -4.36 15.19
C SER A 558 -17.74 -5.46 14.44
N PRO A 559 -17.54 -6.60 15.06
CA PRO A 559 -17.88 -6.96 16.44
C PRO A 559 -17.01 -6.23 17.50
N ALA A 560 -17.52 -6.14 18.74
CA ALA A 560 -16.85 -5.38 19.82
C ALA A 560 -15.46 -5.91 20.19
N TRP A 561 -15.15 -7.18 19.89
CA TRP A 561 -13.82 -7.78 20.08
C TRP A 561 -12.82 -7.46 18.94
N SER A 562 -13.27 -6.78 17.88
CA SER A 562 -12.43 -6.41 16.75
C SER A 562 -11.13 -5.73 17.18
N PRO A 563 -9.98 -6.04 16.53
CA PRO A 563 -8.72 -5.30 16.77
C PRO A 563 -8.82 -3.81 16.46
N VAL A 564 -9.77 -3.42 15.60
CA VAL A 564 -9.98 -2.02 15.21
C VAL A 564 -10.55 -1.19 16.37
N ALA A 565 -11.32 -1.81 17.27
CA ALA A 565 -11.89 -1.12 18.44
C ALA A 565 -10.82 -0.58 19.41
N ASP A 566 -9.65 -1.22 19.51
CA ASP A 566 -8.52 -0.74 20.33
C ASP A 566 -7.80 0.48 19.76
N ARG A 567 -7.85 0.67 18.44
CA ARG A 567 -7.19 1.83 17.80
C ARG A 567 -7.81 3.16 18.19
N GLY A 568 -9.08 3.16 18.59
CA GLY A 568 -9.76 4.36 19.10
C GLY A 568 -9.35 4.73 20.53
N ALA A 569 -8.92 3.75 21.33
CA ALA A 569 -8.45 3.97 22.70
C ALA A 569 -6.96 4.40 22.75
N ASP A 570 -6.14 3.94 21.82
CA ASP A 570 -4.71 4.28 21.74
C ASP A 570 -4.46 5.65 21.05
N GLY A 571 -5.39 6.13 20.21
CA GLY A 571 -5.25 7.38 19.46
C GLY A 571 -5.32 8.67 20.27
N GLY A 572 -5.71 8.59 21.57
CA GLY A 572 -5.77 9.75 22.45
C GLY A 572 -4.67 9.82 23.54
N ALA A 573 -3.96 8.71 23.81
CA ALA A 573 -3.03 8.65 24.93
C ALA A 573 -1.60 8.17 24.55
N ASP A 574 -1.43 7.35 23.51
CA ASP A 574 -0.14 6.72 23.20
C ASP A 574 0.71 7.50 22.21
N ASP A 575 0.16 8.36 21.36
CA ASP A 575 0.97 9.23 20.49
C ASP A 575 1.73 10.30 21.29
N ALA A 576 1.19 10.73 22.44
CA ALA A 576 1.89 11.61 23.36
C ALA A 576 2.87 10.84 24.30
N ALA A 577 2.51 9.61 24.74
CA ALA A 577 3.32 8.82 25.67
C ALA A 577 4.39 7.97 24.95
N GLY A 578 4.11 7.47 23.73
CA GLY A 578 5.08 6.76 22.90
C GLY A 578 6.23 7.66 22.47
N GLY A 579 5.92 8.90 22.07
CA GLY A 579 6.92 9.93 21.75
C GLY A 579 7.77 10.33 22.97
N ALA A 580 7.18 10.39 24.17
CA ALA A 580 7.90 10.70 25.40
C ALA A 580 8.76 9.53 25.89
N ARG A 581 8.27 8.28 25.78
CA ARG A 581 9.04 7.07 26.14
C ARG A 581 10.18 6.78 25.16
N ALA A 582 9.98 7.02 23.85
CA ALA A 582 11.03 6.92 22.85
C ALA A 582 12.11 8.00 23.04
N ARG A 583 11.72 9.23 23.39
CA ARG A 583 12.65 10.31 23.73
C ARG A 583 13.42 10.03 25.02
N ALA A 584 12.78 9.48 26.07
CA ALA A 584 13.44 9.11 27.31
C ALA A 584 14.44 7.95 27.13
N ARG A 585 14.12 6.96 26.28
CA ARG A 585 15.05 5.86 25.95
C ARG A 585 16.20 6.30 25.04
N ALA A 586 15.95 7.18 24.06
CA ALA A 586 17.00 7.76 23.21
C ALA A 586 17.95 8.68 24.03
N SER A 587 17.42 9.44 24.99
CA SER A 587 18.22 10.24 25.92
C SER A 587 19.02 9.38 26.90
N ALA A 588 18.48 8.24 27.37
CA ALA A 588 19.21 7.30 28.22
C ALA A 588 20.31 6.55 27.47
N ALA A 589 20.12 6.25 26.18
CA ALA A 589 21.15 5.64 25.34
C ALA A 589 22.26 6.61 24.94
N ALA A 590 21.95 7.91 24.79
CA ALA A 590 22.94 8.95 24.52
C ALA A 590 23.76 9.36 25.79
N GLY A 591 23.22 9.12 26.99
CA GLY A 591 23.90 9.38 28.26
C GLY A 591 24.88 8.30 28.72
N ALA A 592 24.91 7.14 28.07
CA ALA A 592 25.75 5.99 28.43
C ALA A 592 27.12 5.95 27.72
N CYS A 593 27.43 6.91 26.85
CA CYS A 593 28.70 7.02 26.13
C CYS A 593 29.49 8.29 26.50
N ALA A 594 29.51 8.69 27.77
CA ALA A 594 30.44 9.69 28.29
C ALA A 594 31.50 8.99 29.12
N GLU A 595 32.63 8.68 28.50
CA GLU A 595 33.83 8.24 29.23
C GLU A 595 34.48 9.43 29.95
N PRO A 596 35.05 9.21 31.19
CA PRO A 596 35.79 10.24 31.91
C PRO A 596 37.20 10.38 31.32
N GLY A 597 37.65 11.62 31.18
CA GLY A 597 38.92 12.00 30.62
C GLY A 597 40.13 11.42 31.33
N MET A 598 41.17 11.17 30.56
CA MET A 598 42.56 11.10 31.04
C MET A 598 43.42 12.10 30.28
N ASP A 599 43.88 13.08 31.03
CA ASP A 599 44.94 14.01 30.65
C ASP A 599 46.33 13.33 30.65
N ALA A 600 47.16 13.81 29.73
CA ALA A 600 48.60 13.84 29.76
C ALA A 600 49.43 12.54 29.64
N CYS A 601 50.02 12.33 28.45
CA CYS A 601 51.46 12.17 28.40
C CYS A 601 52.04 12.50 26.98
N ARG A 602 52.75 13.59 26.90
CA ARG A 602 53.74 13.88 25.81
C ARG A 602 54.97 13.03 26.06
N THR A 603 55.51 12.34 25.04
CA THR A 603 56.89 12.49 24.55
C THR A 603 57.24 11.44 23.47
N ARG A 604 57.85 11.98 22.39
CA ARG A 604 58.95 11.46 21.55
C ARG A 604 58.83 10.07 20.88
N GLY A 605 58.59 9.98 19.59
CA GLY A 605 59.60 9.96 18.55
C GLY A 605 60.29 8.59 18.34
N HIS A 606 60.10 7.98 17.21
CA HIS A 606 61.12 7.47 16.27
C HIS A 606 60.46 6.55 15.25
N GLY A 607 60.74 6.83 14.01
CA GLY A 607 60.32 6.05 12.87
C GLY A 607 61.11 4.76 12.70
N ARG A 608 60.55 3.84 11.96
CA ARG A 608 61.27 2.96 11.03
C ARG A 608 60.31 2.31 10.03
N ARG A 609 60.78 2.31 8.82
CA ARG A 609 60.24 1.69 7.58
C ARG A 609 60.49 0.18 7.59
N PHE A 610 59.90 -0.44 6.53
CA PHE A 610 60.11 -1.79 5.97
C PHE A 610 59.06 -2.83 6.41
N ALA A 611 58.55 -3.73 5.55
CA ALA A 611 58.84 -4.10 4.16
C ALA A 611 57.66 -4.95 3.62
N ARG A 612 57.57 -5.04 2.33
CA ARG A 612 56.72 -5.97 1.56
C ARG A 612 57.08 -7.44 1.74
N SER A 613 56.12 -8.35 1.74
CA SER A 613 56.27 -9.68 1.08
C SER A 613 54.87 -10.33 0.89
N ARG A 614 54.45 -10.51 -0.30
CA ARG A 614 54.38 -11.68 -1.21
C ARG A 614 53.44 -12.80 -0.73
N PHE A 615 52.43 -13.05 -1.59
CA PHE A 615 51.56 -14.23 -1.67
C PHE A 615 52.31 -15.58 -1.69
N PRO A 616 51.63 -16.70 -1.36
CA PRO A 616 51.27 -17.62 -2.44
C PRO A 616 49.82 -18.14 -2.42
N THR A 617 49.41 -18.56 -3.62
CA THR A 617 48.22 -19.25 -4.04
C THR A 617 48.21 -20.74 -3.60
N ALA A 618 47.04 -21.29 -3.28
CA ALA A 618 46.53 -22.63 -3.71
C ALA A 618 45.19 -22.92 -3.01
N SER A 619 44.15 -23.03 -3.73
CA SER A 619 43.33 -24.09 -4.30
C SER A 619 42.46 -24.89 -3.35
N ALA A 620 41.13 -24.81 -3.66
CA ALA A 620 40.10 -25.84 -3.65
C ALA A 620 39.63 -26.46 -2.33
N ALA A 621 38.44 -26.18 -1.93
CA ALA A 621 37.31 -27.11 -1.73
C ALA A 621 36.12 -26.34 -1.13
N GLY A 622 34.97 -26.59 -1.67
CA GLY A 622 33.76 -25.83 -1.34
C GLY A 622 33.22 -26.12 0.04
N ASP A 623 32.68 -25.07 0.60
CA ASP A 623 31.54 -25.17 1.53
C ASP A 623 30.76 -23.83 1.43
N ARG A 624 29.53 -23.97 0.97
CA ARG A 624 28.57 -22.85 0.93
C ARG A 624 28.09 -22.57 2.35
N CYS A 625 28.58 -21.52 2.96
CA CYS A 625 27.93 -20.96 4.13
C CYS A 625 26.78 -20.06 3.70
N ASP A 626 25.56 -20.46 4.09
CA ASP A 626 24.35 -19.66 3.97
C ASP A 626 24.50 -18.33 4.72
N ALA A 627 24.16 -17.24 4.04
CA ALA A 627 24.31 -15.85 4.51
C ALA A 627 23.27 -15.43 5.58
N PHE A 628 22.59 -16.35 6.19
CA PHE A 628 21.69 -16.11 7.33
C PHE A 628 22.11 -17.02 8.49
N GLY A 629 23.05 -16.51 9.28
CA GLY A 629 23.51 -17.15 10.49
C GLY A 629 22.41 -17.29 11.55
N CYS A 630 21.54 -18.27 11.41
CA CYS A 630 20.72 -18.77 12.50
C CYS A 630 21.49 -19.89 13.19
N ARG A 631 22.25 -19.57 14.23
CA ARG A 631 22.62 -20.55 15.24
C ARG A 631 21.38 -20.83 16.08
N CYS A 632 20.60 -21.81 15.69
CA CYS A 632 19.66 -22.46 16.58
C CYS A 632 20.46 -23.28 17.58
N VAL A 633 20.59 -22.79 18.81
CA VAL A 633 20.95 -23.63 19.95
C VAL A 633 19.73 -24.51 20.23
N ALA A 634 19.94 -25.79 20.14
CA ALA A 634 18.95 -26.80 20.50
C ALA A 634 18.62 -26.71 21.99
N PHE A 635 17.33 -26.68 22.29
CA PHE A 635 16.69 -27.42 23.36
C PHE A 635 15.27 -27.78 22.94
#